data_6dd6932625849da05023205c9d21194d
#
_entry.id   6dd6932625849da05023205c9d21194d
#
_cell.length_a   1.000
_cell.length_b   1.000
_cell.length_c   1.000
_cell.angle_alpha   90.00
_cell.angle_beta   90.00
_cell.angle_gamma   90.00
#
_symmetry.space_group_name_H-M   'P 1'
#
loop_
_entity.id
_entity.type
_entity.pdbx_description
1 polymer ?
#
loop_
_entity_poly.entity_id
_entity_poly.type
_entity_poly.pdbx_seq_one_letter_code
_entity_poly.pdbx_strand_id
1 'polypeptide(L)'
;MNLNNFTIKSQGAIQKAQEIAIARQHPNIETSHLMKGILSEDENVTPYLLKKLEVNLPRLSQQVDALLNRLPKVSGGSQYLSNEANQALIKASQAATKMGDEFVSIEHLLLGLVNGNDETARMLKENGVNEKGLNSAIADLRKGSKVGSQNAEESYNALNKYAKNLNQLAQAGKLDPVIGRDDEIRRVLQILSRRTKNNPILIGEPGVGKTAIAEGLAHRIVSGDVPENLKSKTLFSLDMGALIAGAKYKGEFEERLKSVIREINEADGEIILFIDEIHTLVGAGGGEGAMDAANILKPALARGELRAIGATTLAEYQKYFEKDKALERRFQSVLIDEPDVADTISILRGLKERYEVHHKVRIKDEAIIAAAELSNRYISDRFLPDKAIDLIDEAAAKLRLEIDSVPEELDEIERRIRQLEIEREAIKRENDQDKLALLGKEIAELSEQRNQMKARWQSEKGIVENIQAEVKNIESYKFEAEQAERAGDYGKVAELRYGRIKEAENHVADLKQQLKTMQADNAMINEEVDSEQIAEVVSKWTGIPVTRMMQSERERLLHLEKELHKRVVGQDEAISTIANAIRRSRTGLSDGKRPIGSFIFLGTTGVGKTELAKALAEVMFDDEDMMVRIDMSEYQERHSVSRLIGAPPGYVGYDESGQLTEAVRRKPYSIVLFDEIEKAHPDVFNTLLQVLEDGRLTDNKGRTADFKNTVIIMTSNMGSDVIRQQLENGNNLNEYESEETRRAVMELLKERIRPEFLNRIDETIMFRPLTKKQICEVVKIQLKAVAKMLEKNDVLISATDEAINHLADIGYDPAMGARPVKRVIQREILNELSRQILEEKIKTNDTIIIDVIDDQFVFYNPK
;
A
#
# COMPACT_ATOMS: atom_id res chain seq x y z
N MET A 1 -41.03 21.09 34.64
CA MET A 1 -40.49 19.87 35.27
C MET A 1 -38.98 20.05 35.40
N ASN A 2 -38.40 19.73 36.55
CA ASN A 2 -36.93 19.81 36.65
C ASN A 2 -36.34 18.49 36.09
N LEU A 3 -35.67 18.59 34.91
CA LEU A 3 -35.06 17.41 34.23
C LEU A 3 -33.68 17.08 34.76
N ASN A 4 -33.16 17.75 35.79
CA ASN A 4 -31.82 17.52 36.31
C ASN A 4 -31.62 16.09 36.87
N ASN A 5 -32.71 15.42 37.24
CA ASN A 5 -32.69 14.01 37.73
C ASN A 5 -32.89 13.00 36.60
N PHE A 6 -32.81 13.40 35.34
CA PHE A 6 -32.90 12.53 34.19
C PHE A 6 -31.51 12.34 33.58
N THR A 7 -31.23 11.17 33.06
CA THR A 7 -30.01 10.91 32.31
C THR A 7 -29.97 11.77 31.03
N ILE A 8 -28.79 12.00 30.48
CA ILE A 8 -28.62 12.83 29.26
C ILE A 8 -29.47 12.27 28.12
N LYS A 9 -29.48 10.97 27.92
CA LYS A 9 -30.32 10.31 26.90
C LYS A 9 -31.81 10.47 27.15
N SER A 10 -32.24 10.34 28.40
CA SER A 10 -33.63 10.57 28.75
C SER A 10 -34.06 12.03 28.52
N GLN A 11 -33.19 12.99 28.82
CA GLN A 11 -33.39 14.40 28.48
C GLN A 11 -33.45 14.61 26.96
N GLY A 12 -32.55 14.01 26.21
CA GLY A 12 -32.52 14.03 24.75
C GLY A 12 -33.80 13.45 24.15
N ALA A 13 -34.28 12.32 24.65
CA ALA A 13 -35.53 11.71 24.19
C ALA A 13 -36.76 12.61 24.44
N ILE A 14 -36.82 13.29 25.58
CA ILE A 14 -37.90 14.27 25.91
C ILE A 14 -37.78 15.48 25.00
N GLN A 15 -36.59 16.02 24.78
CA GLN A 15 -36.34 17.14 23.84
C GLN A 15 -36.75 16.76 22.42
N LYS A 16 -36.35 15.56 21.97
CA LYS A 16 -36.71 15.01 20.65
C LYS A 16 -38.23 14.86 20.50
N ALA A 17 -38.90 14.41 21.53
CA ALA A 17 -40.36 14.37 21.56
C ALA A 17 -40.99 15.78 21.34
N GLN A 18 -40.43 16.81 21.97
CA GLN A 18 -40.84 18.19 21.77
C GLN A 18 -40.58 18.68 20.33
N GLU A 19 -39.39 18.41 19.78
CA GLU A 19 -39.06 18.74 18.38
C GLU A 19 -40.06 18.09 17.41
N ILE A 20 -40.38 16.80 17.61
CA ILE A 20 -41.35 16.09 16.77
C ILE A 20 -42.75 16.69 16.88
N ALA A 21 -43.19 17.10 18.07
CA ALA A 21 -44.48 17.75 18.26
C ALA A 21 -44.52 19.11 17.53
N ILE A 22 -43.44 19.91 17.60
CA ILE A 22 -43.31 21.18 16.88
C ILE A 22 -43.36 20.94 15.36
N ALA A 23 -42.53 20.04 14.85
CA ALA A 23 -42.43 19.75 13.43
C ALA A 23 -43.74 19.27 12.81
N ARG A 24 -44.53 18.52 13.59
CA ARG A 24 -45.85 18.03 13.15
C ARG A 24 -47.02 18.98 13.46
N GLN A 25 -46.74 20.12 14.09
CA GLN A 25 -47.73 21.15 14.50
C GLN A 25 -48.78 20.60 15.49
N HIS A 26 -48.39 19.76 16.44
CA HIS A 26 -49.28 19.22 17.45
C HIS A 26 -49.35 20.19 18.66
N PRO A 27 -50.51 20.41 19.26
CA PRO A 27 -50.65 21.36 20.38
C PRO A 27 -50.05 20.85 21.69
N ASN A 28 -50.02 19.54 21.90
CA ASN A 28 -49.48 18.91 23.10
C ASN A 28 -48.42 17.87 22.76
N ILE A 29 -47.48 17.68 23.68
CA ILE A 29 -46.54 16.56 23.66
C ILE A 29 -47.25 15.37 24.30
N GLU A 30 -47.66 14.41 23.47
CA GLU A 30 -48.34 13.19 23.90
C GLU A 30 -47.33 12.05 24.19
N THR A 31 -47.81 10.96 24.83
CA THR A 31 -46.97 9.77 25.07
C THR A 31 -46.41 9.12 23.82
N SER A 32 -47.09 9.26 22.67
CA SER A 32 -46.61 8.81 21.36
C SER A 32 -45.39 9.62 20.86
N HIS A 33 -45.28 10.92 21.21
CA HIS A 33 -44.08 11.72 20.94
C HIS A 33 -42.92 11.26 21.82
N LEU A 34 -43.17 10.97 23.12
CA LEU A 34 -42.15 10.44 24.02
C LEU A 34 -41.63 9.09 23.51
N MET A 35 -42.51 8.18 23.08
CA MET A 35 -42.09 6.92 22.50
C MET A 35 -41.28 7.09 21.21
N LYS A 36 -41.69 7.98 20.33
CA LYS A 36 -40.92 8.31 19.11
C LYS A 36 -39.58 8.95 19.43
N GLY A 37 -39.54 9.84 20.43
CA GLY A 37 -38.30 10.44 20.93
C GLY A 37 -37.34 9.40 21.49
N ILE A 38 -37.82 8.45 22.28
CA ILE A 38 -37.01 7.30 22.78
C ILE A 38 -36.44 6.48 21.62
N LEU A 39 -37.26 6.07 20.64
CA LEU A 39 -36.86 5.30 19.48
C LEU A 39 -35.87 6.04 18.58
N SER A 40 -35.90 7.39 18.59
CA SER A 40 -35.01 8.22 17.76
C SER A 40 -33.69 8.56 18.46
N GLU A 41 -33.67 8.63 19.79
CA GLU A 41 -32.49 9.03 20.58
C GLU A 41 -31.66 7.85 21.04
N ASP A 42 -32.33 6.70 21.30
CA ASP A 42 -31.65 5.54 21.88
C ASP A 42 -31.53 4.37 20.90
N GLU A 43 -30.30 4.17 20.44
CA GLU A 43 -29.94 3.07 19.53
C GLU A 43 -29.53 1.77 20.26
N ASN A 44 -29.44 1.77 21.59
CA ASN A 44 -28.86 0.68 22.37
C ASN A 44 -29.83 0.01 23.35
N VAL A 45 -30.25 0.73 24.36
CA VAL A 45 -31.05 0.18 25.48
C VAL A 45 -32.43 -0.23 24.99
N THR A 46 -33.12 0.64 24.28
CA THR A 46 -34.50 0.39 23.77
C THR A 46 -34.52 -0.76 22.77
N PRO A 47 -33.65 -0.81 21.74
CA PRO A 47 -33.61 -1.98 20.86
C PRO A 47 -33.29 -3.29 21.56
N TYR A 48 -32.35 -3.29 22.52
CA TYR A 48 -32.03 -4.49 23.31
C TYR A 48 -33.23 -5.00 24.10
N LEU A 49 -33.90 -4.10 24.85
CA LEU A 49 -35.08 -4.45 25.67
C LEU A 49 -36.22 -5.00 24.83
N LEU A 50 -36.52 -4.32 23.71
CA LEU A 50 -37.60 -4.72 22.81
C LEU A 50 -37.29 -6.04 22.06
N LYS A 51 -36.04 -6.25 21.66
CA LYS A 51 -35.60 -7.51 21.05
C LYS A 51 -35.67 -8.69 22.02
N LYS A 52 -35.31 -8.47 23.29
CA LYS A 52 -35.44 -9.50 24.36
C LYS A 52 -36.90 -9.90 24.60
N LEU A 53 -37.84 -9.01 24.32
CA LEU A 53 -39.28 -9.22 24.37
C LEU A 53 -39.88 -9.70 23.05
N GLU A 54 -39.03 -10.06 22.06
CA GLU A 54 -39.43 -10.52 20.74
C GLU A 54 -40.28 -9.51 19.94
N VAL A 55 -40.15 -8.21 20.24
CA VAL A 55 -40.90 -7.14 19.59
C VAL A 55 -40.27 -6.77 18.25
N ASN A 56 -41.10 -6.70 17.18
CA ASN A 56 -40.67 -6.25 15.88
C ASN A 56 -40.55 -4.70 15.85
N LEU A 57 -39.32 -4.16 15.98
CA LEU A 57 -39.01 -2.74 16.02
C LEU A 57 -39.54 -1.94 14.82
N PRO A 58 -39.32 -2.37 13.54
CA PRO A 58 -39.87 -1.67 12.37
C PRO A 58 -41.40 -1.53 12.43
N ARG A 59 -42.12 -2.59 12.82
CA ARG A 59 -43.58 -2.57 12.98
C ARG A 59 -44.04 -1.63 14.10
N LEU A 60 -43.36 -1.67 15.23
CA LEU A 60 -43.62 -0.78 16.36
C LEU A 60 -43.42 0.69 15.97
N SER A 61 -42.34 1.03 15.29
CA SER A 61 -42.07 2.39 14.80
C SER A 61 -43.16 2.89 13.84
N GLN A 62 -43.62 2.03 12.91
CA GLN A 62 -44.72 2.36 12.00
C GLN A 62 -46.04 2.62 12.77
N GLN A 63 -46.33 1.83 13.82
CA GLN A 63 -47.53 2.02 14.65
C GLN A 63 -47.46 3.32 15.44
N VAL A 64 -46.29 3.69 15.98
CA VAL A 64 -46.10 5.01 16.63
C VAL A 64 -46.33 6.15 15.65
N ASP A 65 -45.80 6.05 14.43
CA ASP A 65 -46.03 7.05 13.39
C ASP A 65 -47.51 7.15 12.99
N ALA A 66 -48.21 6.03 12.94
CA ALA A 66 -49.68 6.02 12.70
C ALA A 66 -50.46 6.70 13.81
N LEU A 67 -50.09 6.51 15.08
CA LEU A 67 -50.68 7.24 16.21
C LEU A 67 -50.42 8.75 16.11
N LEU A 68 -49.18 9.14 15.81
CA LEU A 68 -48.80 10.54 15.64
C LEU A 68 -49.58 11.22 14.50
N ASN A 69 -49.85 10.52 13.40
CA ASN A 69 -50.56 11.07 12.25
C ASN A 69 -52.05 11.27 12.51
N ARG A 70 -52.63 10.67 13.57
CA ARG A 70 -54.04 10.85 13.99
C ARG A 70 -54.25 12.04 14.89
N LEU A 71 -53.17 12.63 15.46
CA LEU A 71 -53.27 13.75 16.37
C LEU A 71 -53.69 15.03 15.66
N PRO A 72 -54.52 15.92 16.31
CA PRO A 72 -54.94 17.18 15.71
C PRO A 72 -53.78 18.13 15.48
N LYS A 73 -53.79 18.85 14.38
CA LYS A 73 -52.81 19.88 14.04
C LYS A 73 -53.35 21.28 14.34
N VAL A 74 -52.51 22.10 14.99
CA VAL A 74 -52.87 23.48 15.34
C VAL A 74 -51.70 24.39 14.93
N SER A 75 -52.01 25.47 14.22
CA SER A 75 -50.99 26.45 13.83
C SER A 75 -50.86 27.55 14.89
N GLY A 76 -49.69 27.62 15.55
CA GLY A 76 -49.31 28.70 16.48
C GLY A 76 -49.76 28.45 17.93
N GLY A 77 -48.82 28.17 18.81
CA GLY A 77 -49.01 28.05 20.25
C GLY A 77 -47.81 27.42 20.96
N SER A 78 -47.64 27.71 22.25
CA SER A 78 -46.65 27.00 23.08
C SER A 78 -47.12 25.57 23.31
N GLN A 79 -46.21 24.57 23.10
CA GLN A 79 -46.53 23.17 23.37
C GLN A 79 -46.38 22.87 24.83
N TYR A 80 -47.37 22.16 25.37
CA TYR A 80 -47.38 21.68 26.75
C TYR A 80 -47.39 20.14 26.77
N LEU A 81 -46.86 19.56 27.84
CA LEU A 81 -47.03 18.11 28.08
C LEU A 81 -48.52 17.81 28.32
N SER A 82 -49.04 16.78 27.66
CA SER A 82 -50.37 16.26 28.00
C SER A 82 -50.41 15.69 29.41
N ASN A 83 -51.59 15.54 30.00
CA ASN A 83 -51.73 14.94 31.30
C ASN A 83 -51.19 13.51 31.32
N GLU A 84 -51.42 12.76 30.25
CA GLU A 84 -50.92 11.37 30.06
C GLU A 84 -49.41 11.33 29.96
N ALA A 85 -48.79 12.21 29.20
CA ALA A 85 -47.31 12.32 29.07
C ALA A 85 -46.70 12.73 30.44
N ASN A 86 -47.28 13.67 31.14
CA ASN A 86 -46.81 14.05 32.48
C ASN A 86 -46.94 12.91 33.50
N GLN A 87 -48.04 12.16 33.47
CA GLN A 87 -48.19 10.96 34.31
C GLN A 87 -47.20 9.87 34.00
N ALA A 88 -46.86 9.66 32.71
CA ALA A 88 -45.83 8.71 32.30
C ALA A 88 -44.46 9.10 32.86
N LEU A 89 -44.09 10.38 32.84
CA LEU A 89 -42.81 10.86 33.42
C LEU A 89 -42.80 10.73 34.96
N ILE A 90 -43.94 10.97 35.63
CA ILE A 90 -44.05 10.76 37.07
C ILE A 90 -43.89 9.25 37.43
N LYS A 91 -44.54 8.36 36.67
CA LYS A 91 -44.40 6.90 36.85
C LYS A 91 -42.97 6.42 36.59
N ALA A 92 -42.27 7.02 35.58
CA ALA A 92 -40.87 6.76 35.31
C ALA A 92 -39.98 7.13 36.52
N SER A 93 -40.23 8.31 37.13
CA SER A 93 -39.50 8.72 38.33
C SER A 93 -39.81 7.82 39.54
N GLN A 94 -41.04 7.37 39.69
CA GLN A 94 -41.42 6.41 40.72
C GLN A 94 -40.76 5.04 40.50
N ALA A 95 -40.64 4.58 39.27
CA ALA A 95 -39.94 3.34 38.92
C ALA A 95 -38.43 3.44 39.26
N ALA A 96 -37.79 4.58 38.95
CA ALA A 96 -36.39 4.81 39.32
C ALA A 96 -36.20 4.74 40.87
N THR A 97 -37.05 5.45 41.60
CA THR A 97 -36.97 5.41 43.07
C THR A 97 -37.20 4.00 43.62
N LYS A 98 -38.16 3.20 43.09
CA LYS A 98 -38.41 1.83 43.45
C LYS A 98 -37.22 0.90 43.17
N MET A 99 -36.46 1.15 42.11
CA MET A 99 -35.23 0.41 41.74
C MET A 99 -34.00 0.90 42.54
N GLY A 100 -34.11 2.01 43.25
CA GLY A 100 -33.03 2.60 44.05
C GLY A 100 -32.03 3.33 43.20
N ASP A 101 -32.48 3.93 42.08
CA ASP A 101 -31.69 4.70 41.13
C ASP A 101 -31.77 6.20 41.44
N GLU A 102 -30.68 6.93 41.22
CA GLU A 102 -30.59 8.38 41.45
C GLU A 102 -31.11 9.19 40.22
N PHE A 103 -31.00 8.61 39.01
CA PHE A 103 -31.43 9.26 37.77
C PHE A 103 -32.49 8.42 37.05
N VAL A 104 -33.38 9.12 36.36
CA VAL A 104 -34.40 8.50 35.49
C VAL A 104 -33.81 8.25 34.12
N SER A 105 -33.65 7.00 33.75
CA SER A 105 -33.07 6.54 32.47
C SER A 105 -34.16 6.17 31.46
N ILE A 106 -33.75 5.84 30.23
CA ILE A 106 -34.62 5.45 29.10
C ILE A 106 -35.54 4.28 29.47
N GLU A 107 -35.00 3.25 30.18
CA GLU A 107 -35.79 2.10 30.61
C GLU A 107 -36.87 2.47 31.61
N HIS A 108 -36.66 3.50 32.45
CA HIS A 108 -37.68 4.01 33.34
C HIS A 108 -38.77 4.76 32.54
N LEU A 109 -38.40 5.50 31.50
CA LEU A 109 -39.34 6.15 30.59
C LEU A 109 -40.24 5.10 29.91
N LEU A 110 -39.65 3.99 29.44
CA LEU A 110 -40.42 2.87 28.86
C LEU A 110 -41.38 2.24 29.88
N LEU A 111 -40.94 2.03 31.13
CA LEU A 111 -41.81 1.55 32.20
C LEU A 111 -42.96 2.54 32.48
N GLY A 112 -42.66 3.84 32.46
CA GLY A 112 -43.65 4.87 32.65
C GLY A 112 -44.74 4.87 31.55
N LEU A 113 -44.31 4.65 30.30
CA LEU A 113 -45.23 4.55 29.16
C LEU A 113 -46.07 3.28 29.18
N VAL A 114 -45.48 2.11 29.47
CA VAL A 114 -46.22 0.83 29.54
C VAL A 114 -47.27 0.82 30.64
N ASN A 115 -46.99 1.48 31.75
CA ASN A 115 -47.90 1.61 32.86
C ASN A 115 -48.97 2.70 32.69
N GLY A 116 -49.00 3.31 31.52
CA GLY A 116 -50.08 4.21 31.12
C GLY A 116 -51.42 3.53 30.83
N ASN A 117 -52.51 4.34 30.65
CA ASN A 117 -53.84 3.88 30.24
C ASN A 117 -54.25 4.44 28.85
N ASP A 118 -53.33 5.04 28.15
CA ASP A 118 -53.54 5.70 26.87
C ASP A 118 -53.29 4.74 25.64
N GLU A 119 -53.48 5.26 24.43
CA GLU A 119 -53.31 4.47 23.21
C GLU A 119 -51.89 3.95 23.04
N THR A 120 -50.86 4.70 23.45
CA THR A 120 -49.44 4.28 23.38
C THR A 120 -49.18 3.09 24.31
N ALA A 121 -49.68 3.16 25.53
CA ALA A 121 -49.56 2.03 26.48
C ALA A 121 -50.28 0.77 25.99
N ARG A 122 -51.48 0.95 25.36
CA ARG A 122 -52.21 -0.15 24.73
C ARG A 122 -51.43 -0.79 23.58
N MET A 123 -50.95 0.03 22.68
CA MET A 123 -50.13 -0.41 21.56
C MET A 123 -48.85 -1.18 22.01
N LEU A 124 -48.17 -0.69 23.05
CA LEU A 124 -46.99 -1.39 23.60
C LEU A 124 -47.35 -2.78 24.13
N LYS A 125 -48.51 -2.87 24.91
CA LYS A 125 -48.99 -4.14 25.42
C LYS A 125 -49.42 -5.11 24.32
N GLU A 126 -50.07 -4.63 23.26
CA GLU A 126 -50.46 -5.44 22.10
C GLU A 126 -49.26 -5.99 21.33
N ASN A 127 -48.11 -5.30 21.35
CA ASN A 127 -46.83 -5.79 20.80
C ASN A 127 -46.04 -6.65 21.80
N GLY A 128 -46.61 -7.06 22.92
CA GLY A 128 -45.96 -7.96 23.87
C GLY A 128 -45.15 -7.26 24.97
N VAL A 129 -45.09 -5.92 24.99
CA VAL A 129 -44.34 -5.19 26.03
C VAL A 129 -45.20 -5.09 27.30
N ASN A 130 -44.84 -5.83 28.32
CA ASN A 130 -45.52 -5.79 29.62
C ASN A 130 -44.51 -5.46 30.74
N GLU A 131 -45.04 -4.96 31.87
CA GLU A 131 -44.22 -4.52 33.01
C GLU A 131 -43.30 -5.62 33.55
N LYS A 132 -43.79 -6.86 33.67
CA LYS A 132 -43.00 -7.99 34.20
C LYS A 132 -41.86 -8.39 33.27
N GLY A 133 -42.14 -8.49 31.96
CA GLY A 133 -41.14 -8.81 30.95
C GLY A 133 -40.10 -7.71 30.84
N LEU A 134 -40.56 -6.44 30.86
CA LEU A 134 -39.66 -5.30 30.81
C LEU A 134 -38.73 -5.21 32.02
N ASN A 135 -39.27 -5.43 33.24
CA ASN A 135 -38.44 -5.49 34.45
C ASN A 135 -37.44 -6.65 34.43
N SER A 136 -37.79 -7.84 33.87
CA SER A 136 -36.85 -8.94 33.70
C SER A 136 -35.76 -8.59 32.68
N ALA A 137 -36.13 -7.98 31.55
CA ALA A 137 -35.15 -7.55 30.51
C ALA A 137 -34.22 -6.43 31.04
N ILE A 138 -34.75 -5.52 31.88
CA ILE A 138 -33.93 -4.49 32.54
C ILE A 138 -32.95 -5.11 33.54
N ALA A 139 -33.41 -6.07 34.34
CA ALA A 139 -32.54 -6.78 35.28
C ALA A 139 -31.41 -7.53 34.56
N ASP A 140 -31.73 -8.20 33.43
CA ASP A 140 -30.76 -8.87 32.59
C ASP A 140 -29.77 -7.87 31.96
N LEU A 141 -30.24 -6.69 31.50
CA LEU A 141 -29.39 -5.63 30.92
C LEU A 141 -28.44 -5.06 31.98
N ARG A 142 -28.94 -4.75 33.14
CA ARG A 142 -28.22 -4.07 34.21
C ARG A 142 -27.32 -4.96 35.04
N LYS A 143 -27.61 -6.28 35.09
CA LYS A 143 -26.90 -7.28 35.92
C LYS A 143 -26.61 -6.78 37.34
N GLY A 144 -27.55 -6.08 37.94
CA GLY A 144 -27.43 -5.51 39.28
C GLY A 144 -26.82 -4.11 39.37
N SER A 145 -26.43 -3.48 38.28
CA SER A 145 -25.94 -2.10 38.27
C SER A 145 -27.07 -1.09 38.49
N LYS A 146 -26.78 0.00 39.25
CA LYS A 146 -27.72 1.12 39.50
C LYS A 146 -27.39 2.32 38.61
N VAL A 147 -28.41 3.12 38.30
CA VAL A 147 -28.25 4.37 37.56
C VAL A 147 -27.83 5.49 38.52
N GLY A 148 -26.52 5.56 38.81
CA GLY A 148 -25.93 6.55 39.71
C GLY A 148 -25.27 7.76 39.03
N SER A 149 -25.32 7.83 37.70
CA SER A 149 -24.78 8.97 36.92
C SER A 149 -25.70 9.35 35.78
N GLN A 150 -25.53 10.58 35.25
CA GLN A 150 -26.32 11.05 34.10
C GLN A 150 -25.97 10.32 32.80
N ASN A 151 -24.81 9.64 32.73
CA ASN A 151 -24.31 8.88 31.55
C ASN A 151 -24.43 7.36 31.75
N ALA A 152 -25.23 6.88 32.69
CA ALA A 152 -25.28 5.45 33.05
C ALA A 152 -25.65 4.53 31.88
N GLU A 153 -26.52 4.96 30.96
CA GLU A 153 -26.90 4.17 29.76
C GLU A 153 -25.73 3.94 28.77
N GLU A 154 -24.70 4.78 28.78
CA GLU A 154 -23.51 4.56 27.97
C GLU A 154 -22.67 3.39 28.48
N SER A 155 -22.82 3.06 29.77
CA SER A 155 -22.09 1.96 30.41
C SER A 155 -22.69 0.58 30.18
N TYR A 156 -23.90 0.47 29.65
CA TYR A 156 -24.56 -0.78 29.38
C TYR A 156 -24.18 -1.35 28.02
N ASN A 157 -23.96 -2.68 27.99
CA ASN A 157 -23.59 -3.40 26.77
C ASN A 157 -22.31 -2.82 26.10
N ALA A 158 -21.38 -2.31 26.92
CA ALA A 158 -20.16 -1.62 26.49
C ALA A 158 -19.28 -2.53 25.63
N LEU A 159 -19.24 -3.83 25.94
CA LEU A 159 -18.43 -4.80 25.21
C LEU A 159 -18.91 -4.93 23.75
N ASN A 160 -20.20 -5.06 23.50
CA ASN A 160 -20.72 -5.15 22.12
C ASN A 160 -20.65 -3.81 21.37
N LYS A 161 -20.56 -2.69 22.08
CA LYS A 161 -20.46 -1.34 21.50
C LYS A 161 -19.03 -0.99 21.12
N TYR A 162 -18.06 -1.38 21.94
CA TYR A 162 -16.66 -0.98 21.80
C TYR A 162 -15.71 -2.15 21.49
N ALA A 163 -16.23 -3.37 21.29
CA ALA A 163 -15.44 -4.52 20.88
C ALA A 163 -16.23 -5.41 19.92
N LYS A 164 -15.50 -6.07 19.02
CA LYS A 164 -16.05 -7.00 18.03
C LYS A 164 -15.91 -8.43 18.53
N ASN A 165 -17.00 -9.20 18.53
CA ASN A 165 -16.96 -10.61 18.90
C ASN A 165 -16.39 -11.46 17.76
N LEU A 166 -15.13 -11.88 17.87
CA LEU A 166 -14.44 -12.66 16.82
C LEU A 166 -15.02 -14.07 16.68
N ASN A 167 -15.52 -14.71 17.76
CA ASN A 167 -16.16 -16.02 17.66
C ASN A 167 -17.44 -15.97 16.81
N GLN A 168 -18.26 -14.92 16.99
CA GLN A 168 -19.48 -14.75 16.17
C GLN A 168 -19.13 -14.48 14.71
N LEU A 169 -18.09 -13.68 14.45
CA LEU A 169 -17.60 -13.41 13.08
C LEU A 169 -17.06 -14.70 12.44
N ALA A 170 -16.33 -15.53 13.20
CA ALA A 170 -15.84 -16.83 12.72
C ALA A 170 -17.00 -17.79 12.39
N GLN A 171 -18.02 -17.86 13.27
CA GLN A 171 -19.23 -18.66 13.01
C GLN A 171 -20.01 -18.20 11.79
N ALA A 172 -20.03 -16.89 11.54
CA ALA A 172 -20.69 -16.30 10.38
C ALA A 172 -19.84 -16.37 9.10
N GLY A 173 -18.62 -16.97 9.14
CA GLY A 173 -17.72 -17.07 7.98
C GLY A 173 -17.13 -15.73 7.52
N LYS A 174 -17.16 -14.70 8.38
CA LYS A 174 -16.71 -13.33 8.03
C LYS A 174 -15.23 -13.06 8.30
N LEU A 175 -14.53 -13.97 9.01
CA LEU A 175 -13.10 -13.88 9.24
C LEU A 175 -12.32 -14.61 8.15
N ASP A 176 -11.14 -14.11 7.82
CA ASP A 176 -10.26 -14.73 6.86
C ASP A 176 -9.64 -16.04 7.37
N PRO A 177 -9.37 -17.02 6.52
CA PRO A 177 -8.66 -18.23 6.91
C PRO A 177 -7.21 -17.87 7.28
N VAL A 178 -6.72 -18.41 8.39
CA VAL A 178 -5.35 -18.20 8.85
C VAL A 178 -4.50 -19.42 8.52
N ILE A 179 -3.43 -19.18 7.76
CA ILE A 179 -2.56 -20.21 7.20
C ILE A 179 -1.12 -19.93 7.63
N GLY A 180 -0.37 -20.99 7.95
CA GLY A 180 1.06 -20.89 8.24
C GLY A 180 1.42 -20.27 9.60
N ARG A 181 0.46 -20.16 10.53
CA ARG A 181 0.67 -19.58 11.89
C ARG A 181 0.34 -20.55 13.03
N ASP A 182 0.47 -21.84 12.76
CA ASP A 182 0.07 -22.88 13.72
C ASP A 182 0.94 -22.89 14.97
N ASP A 183 2.23 -22.65 14.86
CA ASP A 183 3.16 -22.65 15.99
C ASP A 183 2.95 -21.43 16.88
N GLU A 184 2.73 -20.25 16.30
CA GLU A 184 2.44 -19.02 17.04
C GLU A 184 1.09 -19.12 17.76
N ILE A 185 0.04 -19.62 17.09
CA ILE A 185 -1.28 -19.86 17.72
C ILE A 185 -1.15 -20.89 18.84
N ARG A 186 -0.42 -21.99 18.64
CA ARG A 186 -0.16 -22.98 19.67
C ARG A 186 0.56 -22.36 20.87
N ARG A 187 1.54 -21.48 20.61
CA ARG A 187 2.24 -20.76 21.69
C ARG A 187 1.32 -19.82 22.46
N VAL A 188 0.43 -19.10 21.78
CA VAL A 188 -0.61 -18.26 22.40
C VAL A 188 -1.53 -19.10 23.29
N LEU A 189 -2.02 -20.24 22.79
CA LEU A 189 -2.85 -21.18 23.56
C LEU A 189 -2.14 -21.69 24.82
N GLN A 190 -0.85 -22.05 24.72
CA GLN A 190 -0.03 -22.45 25.86
C GLN A 190 0.06 -21.35 26.92
N ILE A 191 0.29 -20.10 26.49
CA ILE A 191 0.40 -18.96 27.40
C ILE A 191 -0.95 -18.69 28.09
N LEU A 192 -2.05 -18.65 27.34
CA LEU A 192 -3.41 -18.45 27.89
C LEU A 192 -3.81 -19.51 28.90
N SER A 193 -3.27 -20.72 28.81
CA SER A 193 -3.51 -21.83 29.74
C SER A 193 -2.66 -21.80 31.00
N ARG A 194 -1.71 -20.87 31.14
CA ARG A 194 -0.82 -20.75 32.32
C ARG A 194 -1.56 -20.15 33.51
N ARG A 195 -1.06 -20.46 34.70
CA ARG A 195 -1.60 -19.91 35.96
C ARG A 195 -1.16 -18.41 36.16
N THR A 196 0.04 -18.09 35.74
CA THR A 196 0.62 -16.75 35.87
C THR A 196 1.29 -16.37 34.55
N LYS A 197 1.45 -15.09 34.25
CA LYS A 197 1.95 -14.58 32.95
C LYS A 197 1.13 -15.19 31.80
N ASN A 198 -0.18 -15.17 31.94
CA ASN A 198 -1.13 -15.80 31.02
C ASN A 198 -1.68 -14.85 29.95
N ASN A 199 -1.10 -13.66 29.81
CA ASN A 199 -1.43 -12.71 28.77
C ASN A 199 -0.31 -12.71 27.71
N PRO A 200 -0.54 -13.25 26.50
CA PRO A 200 0.42 -13.13 25.42
C PRO A 200 0.47 -11.71 24.88
N ILE A 201 1.66 -11.25 24.50
CA ILE A 201 1.86 -10.05 23.69
C ILE A 201 2.57 -10.43 22.40
N LEU A 202 1.90 -10.19 21.28
CA LEU A 202 2.39 -10.45 19.93
C LEU A 202 3.29 -9.30 19.52
N ILE A 203 4.55 -9.58 19.25
CA ILE A 203 5.57 -8.61 18.89
C ILE A 203 6.03 -8.88 17.48
N GLY A 204 5.93 -7.92 16.58
CA GLY A 204 6.37 -8.05 15.19
C GLY A 204 6.17 -6.77 14.42
N GLU A 205 6.79 -6.69 13.26
CA GLU A 205 6.67 -5.53 12.39
C GLU A 205 5.23 -5.32 11.88
N PRO A 206 4.86 -4.11 11.41
CA PRO A 206 3.55 -3.88 10.80
C PRO A 206 3.35 -4.80 9.58
N GLY A 207 2.14 -5.35 9.40
CA GLY A 207 1.83 -6.16 8.22
C GLY A 207 2.26 -7.65 8.27
N VAL A 208 2.94 -8.12 9.35
CA VAL A 208 3.33 -9.55 9.46
C VAL A 208 2.19 -10.48 9.86
N GLY A 209 0.98 -9.97 10.10
CA GLY A 209 -0.20 -10.78 10.41
C GLY A 209 -0.48 -11.01 11.91
N LYS A 210 -0.12 -10.07 12.80
CA LYS A 210 -0.42 -10.16 14.25
C LYS A 210 -1.91 -10.32 14.55
N THR A 211 -2.75 -9.56 13.87
CA THR A 211 -4.22 -9.60 14.01
C THR A 211 -4.79 -10.93 13.53
N ALA A 212 -4.23 -11.50 12.46
CA ALA A 212 -4.63 -12.81 11.93
C ALA A 212 -4.48 -13.94 12.97
N ILE A 213 -3.50 -13.86 13.87
CA ILE A 213 -3.33 -14.86 14.96
C ILE A 213 -4.54 -14.85 15.89
N ALA A 214 -5.09 -13.68 16.23
CA ALA A 214 -6.31 -13.60 17.06
C ALA A 214 -7.53 -14.16 16.29
N GLU A 215 -7.63 -13.90 15.00
CA GLU A 215 -8.69 -14.47 14.16
C GLU A 215 -8.57 -15.99 14.03
N GLY A 216 -7.35 -16.52 13.83
CA GLY A 216 -7.08 -17.95 13.83
C GLY A 216 -7.41 -18.63 15.17
N LEU A 217 -7.12 -17.94 16.27
CA LEU A 217 -7.51 -18.42 17.60
C LEU A 217 -9.05 -18.50 17.73
N ALA A 218 -9.79 -17.50 17.24
CA ALA A 218 -11.25 -17.52 17.24
C ALA A 218 -11.80 -18.68 16.41
N HIS A 219 -11.22 -18.96 15.22
CA HIS A 219 -11.57 -20.12 14.40
C HIS A 219 -11.37 -21.45 15.16
N ARG A 220 -10.22 -21.63 15.85
CA ARG A 220 -9.94 -22.84 16.61
C ARG A 220 -10.85 -22.99 17.83
N ILE A 221 -11.23 -21.90 18.52
CA ILE A 221 -12.20 -21.96 19.61
C ILE A 221 -13.55 -22.42 19.09
N VAL A 222 -14.01 -21.87 17.97
CA VAL A 222 -15.32 -22.24 17.38
C VAL A 222 -15.33 -23.67 16.85
N SER A 223 -14.25 -24.17 16.29
CA SER A 223 -14.11 -25.57 15.83
C SER A 223 -13.85 -26.56 16.97
N GLY A 224 -13.59 -26.06 18.19
CA GLY A 224 -13.28 -26.92 19.36
C GLY A 224 -11.84 -27.45 19.38
N ASP A 225 -10.96 -27.00 18.48
CA ASP A 225 -9.55 -27.39 18.40
C ASP A 225 -8.67 -26.53 19.34
N VAL A 226 -9.06 -26.54 20.61
CA VAL A 226 -8.37 -25.85 21.71
C VAL A 226 -8.43 -26.69 22.98
N PRO A 227 -7.52 -26.45 23.95
CA PRO A 227 -7.61 -27.08 25.28
C PRO A 227 -8.98 -26.88 25.94
N GLU A 228 -9.42 -27.85 26.75
CA GLU A 228 -10.77 -27.89 27.37
C GLU A 228 -11.13 -26.59 28.11
N ASN A 229 -10.15 -25.99 28.81
CA ASN A 229 -10.30 -24.74 29.54
C ASN A 229 -10.49 -23.48 28.66
N LEU A 230 -10.34 -23.60 27.36
CA LEU A 230 -10.50 -22.51 26.42
C LEU A 230 -11.70 -22.66 25.47
N LYS A 231 -12.36 -23.85 25.45
CA LYS A 231 -13.54 -24.13 24.60
C LYS A 231 -14.74 -23.22 24.87
N SER A 232 -14.96 -22.83 26.12
CA SER A 232 -16.07 -21.95 26.52
C SER A 232 -15.73 -20.45 26.34
N LYS A 233 -14.48 -20.12 26.00
CA LYS A 233 -14.03 -18.72 25.95
C LYS A 233 -14.51 -18.00 24.70
N THR A 234 -14.84 -16.72 24.89
CA THR A 234 -15.20 -15.82 23.80
C THR A 234 -14.11 -14.77 23.62
N LEU A 235 -13.61 -14.64 22.41
CA LEU A 235 -12.59 -13.66 22.05
C LEU A 235 -13.24 -12.39 21.49
N PHE A 236 -12.96 -11.25 22.11
CA PHE A 236 -13.38 -9.94 21.65
C PHE A 236 -12.18 -9.11 21.22
N SER A 237 -12.28 -8.43 20.09
CA SER A 237 -11.30 -7.45 19.62
C SER A 237 -11.74 -6.05 20.00
N LEU A 238 -10.94 -5.35 20.81
CA LEU A 238 -11.23 -3.97 21.25
C LEU A 238 -11.09 -2.99 20.07
N ASP A 239 -12.12 -2.19 19.85
CA ASP A 239 -12.12 -1.15 18.82
C ASP A 239 -11.73 0.19 19.44
N MET A 240 -10.46 0.55 19.30
CA MET A 240 -9.91 1.82 19.82
C MET A 240 -10.57 3.04 19.19
N GLY A 241 -10.91 2.95 17.90
CA GLY A 241 -11.62 4.01 17.17
C GLY A 241 -12.99 4.29 17.77
N ALA A 242 -13.76 3.24 18.05
CA ALA A 242 -15.09 3.35 18.68
C ALA A 242 -15.03 3.89 20.11
N LEU A 243 -13.98 3.55 20.88
CA LEU A 243 -13.77 4.07 22.24
C LEU A 243 -13.50 5.58 22.26
N ILE A 244 -12.74 6.09 21.26
CA ILE A 244 -12.31 7.49 21.17
C ILE A 244 -13.36 8.35 20.46
N ALA A 245 -14.06 7.80 19.47
CA ALA A 245 -15.01 8.55 18.65
C ALA A 245 -16.08 9.22 19.50
N GLY A 246 -16.25 10.55 19.32
CA GLY A 246 -17.26 11.33 20.04
C GLY A 246 -16.97 11.61 21.51
N ALA A 247 -15.85 11.14 22.08
CA ALA A 247 -15.43 11.51 23.43
C ALA A 247 -14.92 12.96 23.43
N LYS A 248 -15.67 13.88 24.00
CA LYS A 248 -15.31 15.31 24.08
C LYS A 248 -14.30 15.60 25.19
N TYR A 249 -14.25 14.77 26.23
CA TYR A 249 -13.38 14.91 27.39
C TYR A 249 -12.68 13.61 27.74
N LYS A 250 -11.50 13.72 28.33
CA LYS A 250 -10.67 12.59 28.79
C LYS A 250 -11.46 11.58 29.68
N GLY A 251 -12.33 12.08 30.54
CA GLY A 251 -13.14 11.27 31.45
C GLY A 251 -14.11 10.31 30.76
N GLU A 252 -14.66 10.69 29.60
CA GLU A 252 -15.61 9.86 28.86
C GLU A 252 -14.93 8.59 28.29
N PHE A 253 -13.74 8.71 27.73
CA PHE A 253 -12.96 7.56 27.29
C PHE A 253 -12.62 6.61 28.45
N GLU A 254 -12.19 7.17 29.59
CA GLU A 254 -11.90 6.37 30.78
C GLU A 254 -13.13 5.62 31.32
N GLU A 255 -14.30 6.26 31.31
CA GLU A 255 -15.56 5.63 31.71
C GLU A 255 -15.98 4.50 30.78
N ARG A 256 -15.83 4.69 29.44
CA ARG A 256 -16.10 3.67 28.43
C ARG A 256 -15.19 2.45 28.63
N LEU A 257 -13.88 2.67 28.78
CA LEU A 257 -12.91 1.59 29.01
C LEU A 257 -13.18 0.87 30.35
N LYS A 258 -13.47 1.60 31.44
CA LYS A 258 -13.87 1.02 32.73
C LYS A 258 -15.14 0.18 32.61
N SER A 259 -16.10 0.61 31.77
CA SER A 259 -17.36 -0.16 31.55
C SER A 259 -17.09 -1.47 30.81
N VAL A 260 -16.20 -1.45 29.78
CA VAL A 260 -15.77 -2.68 29.08
C VAL A 260 -15.09 -3.65 30.05
N ILE A 261 -14.14 -3.14 30.86
CA ILE A 261 -13.41 -3.98 31.84
C ILE A 261 -14.38 -4.56 32.89
N ARG A 262 -15.35 -3.77 33.32
CA ARG A 262 -16.35 -4.25 34.27
C ARG A 262 -17.18 -5.41 33.72
N GLU A 263 -17.67 -5.29 32.48
CA GLU A 263 -18.41 -6.38 31.81
C GLU A 263 -17.56 -7.65 31.63
N ILE A 264 -16.26 -7.48 31.31
CA ILE A 264 -15.32 -8.62 31.24
C ILE A 264 -15.16 -9.31 32.60
N ASN A 265 -15.03 -8.53 33.67
CA ASN A 265 -14.89 -9.05 35.03
C ASN A 265 -16.17 -9.78 35.50
N GLU A 266 -17.33 -9.26 35.13
CA GLU A 266 -18.64 -9.88 35.44
C GLU A 266 -18.84 -11.23 34.70
N ALA A 267 -18.14 -11.42 33.57
CA ALA A 267 -18.14 -12.69 32.83
C ALA A 267 -17.20 -13.76 33.41
N ASP A 268 -16.66 -13.58 34.62
CA ASP A 268 -15.86 -14.54 35.39
C ASP A 268 -14.77 -15.27 34.58
N GLY A 269 -14.03 -14.49 33.78
CA GLY A 269 -12.92 -14.98 32.96
C GLY A 269 -13.30 -15.78 31.71
N GLU A 270 -14.58 -15.76 31.30
CA GLU A 270 -15.01 -16.37 30.01
C GLU A 270 -14.64 -15.55 28.77
N ILE A 271 -14.24 -14.29 28.98
CA ILE A 271 -13.89 -13.38 27.92
C ILE A 271 -12.37 -13.21 27.84
N ILE A 272 -11.84 -13.26 26.62
CA ILE A 272 -10.47 -12.89 26.29
C ILE A 272 -10.53 -11.63 25.42
N LEU A 273 -9.78 -10.59 25.80
CA LEU A 273 -9.76 -9.33 25.06
C LEU A 273 -8.50 -9.25 24.18
N PHE A 274 -8.67 -9.18 22.88
CA PHE A 274 -7.60 -8.82 21.96
C PHE A 274 -7.49 -7.30 21.83
N ILE A 275 -6.30 -6.76 22.01
CA ILE A 275 -6.00 -5.33 21.93
C ILE A 275 -4.90 -5.15 20.91
N ASP A 276 -5.30 -4.68 19.73
CA ASP A 276 -4.30 -4.29 18.72
C ASP A 276 -3.69 -2.94 19.09
N GLU A 277 -2.44 -2.71 18.70
CA GLU A 277 -1.66 -1.54 19.07
C GLU A 277 -1.74 -1.19 20.57
N ILE A 278 -1.63 -2.21 21.43
CA ILE A 278 -1.79 -2.06 22.90
C ILE A 278 -0.91 -0.97 23.51
N HIS A 279 0.17 -0.58 22.84
CA HIS A 279 1.04 0.50 23.24
C HIS A 279 0.32 1.87 23.28
N THR A 280 -0.73 2.07 22.48
CA THR A 280 -1.55 3.29 22.48
C THR A 280 -2.26 3.50 23.83
N LEU A 281 -2.63 2.43 24.49
CA LEU A 281 -3.24 2.44 25.83
C LEU A 281 -2.22 2.62 26.95
N VAL A 282 -0.96 2.20 26.71
CA VAL A 282 0.11 2.19 27.74
C VAL A 282 0.98 3.42 27.65
N GLY A 283 1.22 3.93 26.44
CA GLY A 283 2.19 4.97 26.17
C GLY A 283 1.67 6.41 26.19
N ALA A 284 0.38 6.59 26.33
CA ALA A 284 -0.27 7.90 26.22
C ALA A 284 -0.01 8.88 27.39
N GLY A 285 0.89 8.55 28.32
CA GLY A 285 1.16 9.36 29.53
C GLY A 285 2.21 10.48 29.44
N GLY A 286 2.74 10.82 28.25
CA GLY A 286 3.89 11.73 28.12
C GLY A 286 3.63 13.17 27.64
N GLY A 287 2.41 13.59 27.36
CA GLY A 287 2.07 14.94 26.91
C GLY A 287 0.87 15.53 27.66
N GLU A 288 0.77 16.84 27.79
CA GLU A 288 -0.42 17.53 28.33
C GLU A 288 -1.65 17.13 27.48
N GLY A 289 -2.49 16.22 27.99
CA GLY A 289 -3.71 15.73 27.33
C GLY A 289 -3.71 14.25 26.94
N ALA A 290 -2.63 13.50 27.15
CA ALA A 290 -2.55 12.09 26.82
C ALA A 290 -3.38 11.19 27.75
N MET A 291 -4.05 10.20 27.15
CA MET A 291 -4.96 9.28 27.85
C MET A 291 -4.18 8.27 28.70
N ASP A 292 -4.38 8.26 30.00
CA ASP A 292 -3.70 7.32 30.91
C ASP A 292 -4.54 6.05 31.14
N ALA A 293 -4.83 5.34 30.06
CA ALA A 293 -5.53 4.06 30.11
C ALA A 293 -4.73 2.96 30.83
N ALA A 294 -3.40 3.13 30.91
CA ALA A 294 -2.53 2.23 31.62
C ALA A 294 -2.90 2.06 33.10
N ASN A 295 -3.30 3.16 33.75
CA ASN A 295 -3.71 3.14 35.15
C ASN A 295 -5.03 2.40 35.38
N ILE A 296 -5.85 2.21 34.35
CA ILE A 296 -7.10 1.45 34.41
C ILE A 296 -6.82 -0.05 34.15
N LEU A 297 -5.98 -0.36 33.16
CA LEU A 297 -5.64 -1.73 32.77
C LEU A 297 -4.73 -2.44 33.77
N LYS A 298 -3.70 -1.75 34.30
CA LYS A 298 -2.72 -2.33 35.23
C LYS A 298 -3.32 -3.01 36.46
N PRO A 299 -4.32 -2.43 37.18
CA PRO A 299 -4.96 -3.11 38.31
C PRO A 299 -5.72 -4.36 37.88
N ALA A 300 -6.48 -4.33 36.78
CA ALA A 300 -7.25 -5.46 36.28
C ALA A 300 -6.35 -6.63 35.84
N LEU A 301 -5.26 -6.33 35.11
CA LEU A 301 -4.23 -7.29 34.75
C LEU A 301 -3.49 -7.82 36.00
N ALA A 302 -3.23 -6.96 36.99
CA ALA A 302 -2.51 -7.35 38.21
C ALA A 302 -3.29 -8.34 39.07
N ARG A 303 -4.59 -8.15 39.15
CA ARG A 303 -5.49 -9.06 39.91
C ARG A 303 -5.87 -10.32 39.14
N GLY A 304 -5.54 -10.41 37.85
CA GLY A 304 -5.92 -11.53 36.96
C GLY A 304 -7.38 -11.49 36.53
N GLU A 305 -8.05 -10.36 36.72
CA GLU A 305 -9.44 -10.12 36.37
C GLU A 305 -9.61 -9.99 34.83
N LEU A 306 -8.58 -9.47 34.17
CA LEU A 306 -8.55 -9.30 32.71
C LEU A 306 -7.59 -10.31 32.07
N ARG A 307 -8.11 -11.11 31.11
CA ARG A 307 -7.28 -11.87 30.16
C ARG A 307 -7.18 -11.12 28.85
N ALA A 308 -5.96 -10.80 28.45
CA ALA A 308 -5.73 -10.01 27.25
C ALA A 308 -4.65 -10.62 26.36
N ILE A 309 -4.84 -10.47 25.07
CA ILE A 309 -3.83 -10.69 24.02
C ILE A 309 -3.48 -9.29 23.49
N GLY A 310 -2.25 -8.85 23.68
CA GLY A 310 -1.79 -7.58 23.10
C GLY A 310 -1.08 -7.81 21.78
N ALA A 311 -1.11 -6.82 20.87
CA ALA A 311 -0.27 -6.77 19.68
C ALA A 311 0.46 -5.43 19.63
N THR A 312 1.75 -5.43 19.24
CA THR A 312 2.58 -4.22 19.15
C THR A 312 3.81 -4.46 18.28
N THR A 313 4.55 -3.42 17.95
CA THR A 313 5.85 -3.54 17.28
C THR A 313 6.99 -3.73 18.28
N LEU A 314 8.16 -4.17 17.80
CA LEU A 314 9.34 -4.36 18.66
C LEU A 314 9.80 -3.05 19.31
N ALA A 315 9.84 -1.97 18.53
CA ALA A 315 10.25 -0.65 18.99
C ALA A 315 9.33 -0.10 20.09
N GLU A 316 8.03 -0.29 19.95
CA GLU A 316 7.02 0.13 20.92
C GLU A 316 7.01 -0.74 22.17
N TYR A 317 7.24 -2.05 22.01
CA TYR A 317 7.40 -2.97 23.13
C TYR A 317 8.58 -2.55 24.01
N GLN A 318 9.74 -2.27 23.43
CA GLN A 318 10.93 -1.79 24.15
C GLN A 318 10.69 -0.43 24.83
N LYS A 319 9.97 0.46 24.15
CA LYS A 319 9.72 1.81 24.64
C LYS A 319 8.75 1.84 25.82
N TYR A 320 7.68 1.03 25.79
CA TYR A 320 6.54 1.14 26.70
C TYR A 320 6.38 -0.06 27.66
N PHE A 321 6.73 -1.29 27.23
CA PHE A 321 6.52 -2.50 28.04
C PHE A 321 7.76 -2.92 28.84
N GLU A 322 8.93 -2.93 28.25
CA GLU A 322 10.17 -3.34 28.93
C GLU A 322 10.54 -2.38 30.07
N LYS A 323 10.18 -1.10 29.93
CA LYS A 323 10.41 -0.09 30.98
C LYS A 323 9.43 -0.20 32.14
N ASP A 324 8.27 -0.80 31.94
CA ASP A 324 7.25 -0.98 32.98
C ASP A 324 7.27 -2.40 33.57
N LYS A 325 7.98 -2.56 34.70
CA LYS A 325 8.14 -3.86 35.36
C LYS A 325 6.83 -4.52 35.79
N ALA A 326 5.74 -3.76 35.93
CA ALA A 326 4.44 -4.30 36.27
C ALA A 326 3.78 -5.00 35.09
N LEU A 327 3.88 -4.44 33.90
CA LEU A 327 3.41 -5.02 32.64
C LEU A 327 4.28 -6.19 32.20
N GLU A 328 5.60 -6.04 32.24
CA GLU A 328 6.56 -7.09 31.89
C GLU A 328 6.32 -8.40 32.66
N ARG A 329 5.92 -8.30 33.93
CA ARG A 329 5.59 -9.47 34.76
C ARG A 329 4.26 -10.11 34.46
N ARG A 330 3.40 -9.47 33.66
CA ARG A 330 2.03 -9.92 33.35
C ARG A 330 1.87 -10.44 31.94
N PHE A 331 2.67 -9.89 31.00
CA PHE A 331 2.67 -10.31 29.63
C PHE A 331 3.83 -11.29 29.33
N GLN A 332 3.57 -12.21 28.42
CA GLN A 332 4.59 -13.11 27.85
C GLN A 332 4.72 -12.80 26.36
N SER A 333 5.91 -12.43 25.93
CA SER A 333 6.21 -12.12 24.53
C SER A 333 6.10 -13.35 23.64
N VAL A 334 5.52 -13.15 22.45
CA VAL A 334 5.48 -14.06 21.31
C VAL A 334 5.97 -13.26 20.12
N LEU A 335 7.13 -13.62 19.60
CA LEU A 335 7.68 -12.97 18.41
C LEU A 335 6.94 -13.49 17.18
N ILE A 336 6.57 -12.58 16.31
CA ILE A 336 5.90 -12.85 15.03
C ILE A 336 6.80 -12.34 13.93
N ASP A 337 7.49 -13.27 13.29
CA ASP A 337 8.40 -12.97 12.20
C ASP A 337 7.67 -12.81 10.87
N GLU A 338 8.32 -12.11 9.94
CA GLU A 338 7.86 -12.03 8.55
C GLU A 338 7.86 -13.46 7.95
N PRO A 339 6.75 -13.91 7.32
CA PRO A 339 6.71 -15.21 6.65
C PRO A 339 7.65 -15.21 5.44
N ASP A 340 8.15 -16.38 5.08
CA ASP A 340 8.91 -16.53 3.85
C ASP A 340 8.02 -16.46 2.60
N VAL A 341 8.63 -16.49 1.41
CA VAL A 341 7.91 -16.41 0.13
C VAL A 341 6.97 -17.61 -0.06
N ALA A 342 7.39 -18.82 0.35
CA ALA A 342 6.59 -20.05 0.19
C ALA A 342 5.37 -20.05 1.10
N ASP A 343 5.54 -19.61 2.36
CA ASP A 343 4.44 -19.43 3.31
C ASP A 343 3.48 -18.33 2.82
N THR A 344 4.02 -17.23 2.29
CA THR A 344 3.22 -16.13 1.73
C THR A 344 2.38 -16.61 0.55
N ILE A 345 2.93 -17.40 -0.38
CA ILE A 345 2.16 -17.99 -1.49
C ILE A 345 1.01 -18.85 -0.95
N SER A 346 1.27 -19.63 0.10
CA SER A 346 0.24 -20.47 0.73
C SER A 346 -0.88 -19.61 1.36
N ILE A 347 -0.52 -18.53 2.04
CA ILE A 347 -1.47 -17.55 2.61
C ILE A 347 -2.32 -16.92 1.49
N LEU A 348 -1.69 -16.43 0.43
CA LEU A 348 -2.39 -15.80 -0.69
C LEU A 348 -3.35 -16.77 -1.40
N ARG A 349 -2.96 -18.05 -1.57
CA ARG A 349 -3.84 -19.10 -2.13
C ARG A 349 -5.09 -19.29 -1.27
N GLY A 350 -4.95 -19.22 0.06
CA GLY A 350 -6.09 -19.31 0.98
C GLY A 350 -7.00 -18.10 0.96
N LEU A 351 -6.49 -16.92 0.64
CA LEU A 351 -7.25 -15.67 0.54
C LEU A 351 -7.87 -15.46 -0.84
N LYS A 352 -7.34 -16.15 -1.86
CA LYS A 352 -7.68 -15.98 -3.27
C LYS A 352 -9.19 -15.88 -3.53
N GLU A 353 -9.97 -16.87 -3.10
CA GLU A 353 -11.42 -16.92 -3.38
C GLU A 353 -12.16 -15.68 -2.87
N ARG A 354 -11.74 -15.12 -1.73
CA ARG A 354 -12.36 -13.92 -1.15
C ARG A 354 -12.10 -12.67 -1.97
N TYR A 355 -10.87 -12.50 -2.46
CA TYR A 355 -10.51 -11.37 -3.33
C TYR A 355 -11.18 -11.51 -4.70
N GLU A 356 -11.24 -12.73 -5.28
CA GLU A 356 -11.97 -13.01 -6.53
C GLU A 356 -13.44 -12.61 -6.43
N VAL A 357 -14.09 -12.93 -5.30
CA VAL A 357 -15.50 -12.58 -5.07
C VAL A 357 -15.68 -11.10 -4.83
N HIS A 358 -14.80 -10.47 -4.03
CA HIS A 358 -14.89 -9.04 -3.74
C HIS A 358 -14.76 -8.18 -5.00
N HIS A 359 -13.74 -8.43 -5.80
CA HIS A 359 -13.45 -7.68 -7.01
C HIS A 359 -14.17 -8.23 -8.25
N LYS A 360 -14.76 -9.42 -8.16
CA LYS A 360 -15.44 -10.10 -9.28
C LYS A 360 -14.50 -10.32 -10.47
N VAL A 361 -13.26 -10.67 -10.22
CA VAL A 361 -12.22 -11.01 -11.18
C VAL A 361 -11.57 -12.32 -10.78
N ARG A 362 -10.96 -13.01 -11.73
CA ARG A 362 -10.20 -14.24 -11.47
C ARG A 362 -8.73 -13.90 -11.22
N ILE A 363 -8.11 -14.57 -10.24
CA ILE A 363 -6.69 -14.42 -9.93
C ILE A 363 -5.98 -15.72 -10.29
N LYS A 364 -5.03 -15.66 -11.23
CA LYS A 364 -4.23 -16.84 -11.60
C LYS A 364 -3.20 -17.18 -10.52
N ASP A 365 -2.79 -18.45 -10.45
CA ASP A 365 -1.74 -18.86 -9.51
C ASP A 365 -0.39 -18.20 -9.80
N GLU A 366 -0.09 -17.94 -11.08
CA GLU A 366 1.10 -17.16 -11.47
C GLU A 366 1.11 -15.73 -10.92
N ALA A 367 -0.06 -15.08 -10.77
CA ALA A 367 -0.18 -13.78 -10.14
C ALA A 367 0.13 -13.85 -8.64
N ILE A 368 -0.32 -14.90 -7.96
CA ILE A 368 -0.04 -15.13 -6.55
C ILE A 368 1.47 -15.31 -6.30
N ILE A 369 2.10 -16.15 -7.13
CA ILE A 369 3.55 -16.36 -7.07
C ILE A 369 4.28 -15.05 -7.34
N ALA A 370 3.89 -14.34 -8.42
CA ALA A 370 4.48 -13.05 -8.76
C ALA A 370 4.30 -12.01 -7.64
N ALA A 371 3.14 -11.93 -7.01
CA ALA A 371 2.88 -11.00 -5.92
C ALA A 371 3.81 -11.25 -4.72
N ALA A 372 4.02 -12.51 -4.32
CA ALA A 372 4.92 -12.86 -3.24
C ALA A 372 6.40 -12.60 -3.60
N GLU A 373 6.85 -13.04 -4.78
CA GLU A 373 8.24 -12.91 -5.20
C GLU A 373 8.62 -11.45 -5.50
N LEU A 374 7.79 -10.73 -6.28
CA LEU A 374 8.07 -9.36 -6.67
C LEU A 374 7.97 -8.40 -5.48
N SER A 375 6.98 -8.58 -4.58
CA SER A 375 6.91 -7.76 -3.38
C SER A 375 8.10 -7.98 -2.45
N ASN A 376 8.53 -9.24 -2.27
CA ASN A 376 9.72 -9.54 -1.47
C ASN A 376 10.99 -8.91 -2.05
N ARG A 377 11.11 -8.93 -3.38
CA ARG A 377 12.29 -8.44 -4.09
C ARG A 377 12.33 -6.92 -4.25
N TYR A 378 11.18 -6.29 -4.54
CA TYR A 378 11.12 -4.89 -4.98
C TYR A 378 10.54 -3.92 -3.96
N ILE A 379 9.83 -4.40 -2.93
CA ILE A 379 9.22 -3.57 -1.90
C ILE A 379 9.91 -3.86 -0.57
N SER A 380 10.87 -3.01 -0.19
CA SER A 380 11.70 -3.19 1.01
C SER A 380 11.22 -2.44 2.25
N ASP A 381 10.28 -1.52 2.11
CA ASP A 381 9.74 -0.66 3.17
C ASP A 381 8.50 -1.23 3.87
N ARG A 382 8.00 -2.39 3.40
CA ARG A 382 6.86 -3.13 3.93
C ARG A 382 7.20 -4.62 4.10
N PHE A 383 6.41 -5.33 4.88
CA PHE A 383 6.62 -6.73 5.24
C PHE A 383 5.59 -7.66 4.60
N LEU A 384 6.00 -8.91 4.35
CA LEU A 384 5.10 -9.99 3.96
C LEU A 384 4.23 -10.40 5.18
N PRO A 385 2.99 -10.89 4.97
CA PRO A 385 2.30 -11.07 3.68
C PRO A 385 1.59 -9.81 3.18
N ASP A 386 1.46 -8.76 3.98
CA ASP A 386 0.64 -7.57 3.74
C ASP A 386 0.94 -6.90 2.38
N LYS A 387 2.23 -6.65 2.08
CA LYS A 387 2.63 -6.06 0.80
C LYS A 387 2.22 -6.90 -0.42
N ALA A 388 2.21 -8.23 -0.30
CA ALA A 388 1.79 -9.12 -1.38
C ALA A 388 0.26 -9.20 -1.51
N ILE A 389 -0.46 -9.12 -0.39
CA ILE A 389 -1.92 -9.02 -0.35
C ILE A 389 -2.36 -7.72 -1.03
N ASP A 390 -1.75 -6.58 -0.67
CA ASP A 390 -2.05 -5.27 -1.24
C ASP A 390 -1.83 -5.24 -2.77
N LEU A 391 -0.79 -5.92 -3.29
CA LEU A 391 -0.56 -6.03 -4.73
C LEU A 391 -1.70 -6.76 -5.44
N ILE A 392 -2.17 -7.86 -4.87
CA ILE A 392 -3.31 -8.61 -5.43
C ILE A 392 -4.58 -7.77 -5.37
N ASP A 393 -4.81 -7.09 -4.25
CA ASP A 393 -5.98 -6.23 -4.05
C ASP A 393 -6.01 -5.08 -5.06
N GLU A 394 -4.89 -4.35 -5.23
CA GLU A 394 -4.80 -3.24 -6.19
C GLU A 394 -4.88 -3.73 -7.64
N ALA A 395 -4.22 -4.84 -8.00
CA ALA A 395 -4.29 -5.40 -9.34
C ALA A 395 -5.72 -5.84 -9.69
N ALA A 396 -6.39 -6.50 -8.75
CA ALA A 396 -7.78 -6.93 -8.93
C ALA A 396 -8.75 -5.72 -9.00
N ALA A 397 -8.54 -4.70 -8.17
CA ALA A 397 -9.32 -3.46 -8.20
C ALA A 397 -9.13 -2.69 -9.52
N LYS A 398 -7.87 -2.61 -10.01
CA LYS A 398 -7.55 -1.99 -11.31
C LYS A 398 -8.25 -2.72 -12.44
N LEU A 399 -8.10 -4.04 -12.50
CA LEU A 399 -8.73 -4.86 -13.52
C LEU A 399 -10.26 -4.73 -13.49
N ARG A 400 -10.85 -4.69 -12.30
CA ARG A 400 -12.29 -4.45 -12.14
C ARG A 400 -12.71 -3.09 -12.71
N LEU A 401 -11.92 -2.05 -12.45
CA LEU A 401 -12.19 -0.71 -13.00
C LEU A 401 -12.11 -0.71 -14.53
N GLU A 402 -11.14 -1.44 -15.11
CA GLU A 402 -11.00 -1.59 -16.56
C GLU A 402 -12.19 -2.33 -17.18
N ILE A 403 -12.70 -3.38 -16.54
CA ILE A 403 -13.91 -4.11 -16.97
C ILE A 403 -15.15 -3.19 -16.96
N ASP A 404 -15.27 -2.34 -15.94
CA ASP A 404 -16.41 -1.44 -15.78
C ASP A 404 -16.31 -0.18 -16.65
N SER A 405 -15.11 0.22 -17.06
CA SER A 405 -14.84 1.40 -17.87
C SER A 405 -14.83 1.10 -19.37
N VAL A 406 -14.89 2.16 -20.15
CA VAL A 406 -14.76 2.06 -21.62
C VAL A 406 -13.28 1.80 -21.95
N PRO A 407 -12.96 0.83 -22.85
CA PRO A 407 -11.59 0.57 -23.26
C PRO A 407 -10.88 1.83 -23.80
N GLU A 408 -9.58 1.96 -23.54
CA GLU A 408 -8.79 3.15 -23.90
C GLU A 408 -8.85 3.44 -25.41
N GLU A 409 -8.74 2.39 -26.25
CA GLU A 409 -8.84 2.52 -27.69
C GLU A 409 -10.19 3.10 -28.15
N LEU A 410 -11.29 2.71 -27.48
CA LEU A 410 -12.62 3.24 -27.78
C LEU A 410 -12.76 4.69 -27.31
N ASP A 411 -12.21 5.04 -26.15
CA ASP A 411 -12.22 6.41 -25.64
C ASP A 411 -11.37 7.34 -26.50
N GLU A 412 -10.22 6.89 -27.02
CA GLU A 412 -9.40 7.65 -27.98
C GLU A 412 -10.18 7.95 -29.27
N ILE A 413 -10.85 6.96 -29.84
CA ILE A 413 -11.68 7.16 -31.04
C ILE A 413 -12.82 8.14 -30.74
N GLU A 414 -13.49 8.02 -29.59
CA GLU A 414 -14.56 8.95 -29.20
C GLU A 414 -14.04 10.38 -29.01
N ARG A 415 -12.86 10.55 -28.43
CA ARG A 415 -12.20 11.89 -28.30
C ARG A 415 -11.83 12.44 -29.66
N ARG A 416 -11.29 11.61 -30.57
CA ARG A 416 -10.93 12.03 -31.92
C ARG A 416 -12.15 12.46 -32.72
N ILE A 417 -13.23 11.69 -32.67
CA ILE A 417 -14.51 12.06 -33.29
C ILE A 417 -15.00 13.41 -32.76
N ARG A 418 -14.99 13.60 -31.45
CA ARG A 418 -15.42 14.86 -30.81
C ARG A 418 -14.58 16.06 -31.23
N GLN A 419 -13.25 15.87 -31.38
CA GLN A 419 -12.34 16.89 -31.87
C GLN A 419 -12.68 17.27 -33.33
N LEU A 420 -12.84 16.29 -34.20
CA LEU A 420 -13.19 16.50 -35.61
C LEU A 420 -14.59 17.12 -35.78
N GLU A 421 -15.54 16.79 -34.93
CA GLU A 421 -16.86 17.43 -34.90
C GLU A 421 -16.78 18.92 -34.55
N ILE A 422 -15.94 19.27 -33.57
CA ILE A 422 -15.70 20.70 -33.19
C ILE A 422 -15.03 21.43 -34.37
N GLU A 423 -14.05 20.81 -35.01
CA GLU A 423 -13.36 21.37 -36.18
C GLU A 423 -14.32 21.56 -37.35
N ARG A 424 -15.18 20.56 -37.61
CA ARG A 424 -16.23 20.66 -38.66
C ARG A 424 -17.19 21.80 -38.40
N GLU A 425 -17.62 22.01 -37.17
CA GLU A 425 -18.51 23.16 -36.82
C GLU A 425 -17.80 24.53 -36.97
N ALA A 426 -16.47 24.57 -36.72
CA ALA A 426 -15.70 25.79 -36.94
C ALA A 426 -15.56 26.12 -38.44
N ILE A 427 -15.23 25.10 -39.27
CA ILE A 427 -15.04 25.27 -40.75
C ILE A 427 -16.38 25.53 -41.44
N LYS A 428 -17.50 25.09 -40.95
CA LYS A 428 -18.82 25.46 -41.45
C LYS A 428 -19.04 26.98 -41.52
N ARG A 429 -18.43 27.73 -40.60
CA ARG A 429 -18.51 29.20 -40.59
C ARG A 429 -17.63 29.84 -41.65
N GLU A 430 -16.60 29.16 -42.12
CA GLU A 430 -15.67 29.61 -43.14
C GLU A 430 -16.06 29.21 -44.58
N ASN A 431 -17.09 28.36 -44.76
CA ASN A 431 -17.67 27.91 -46.03
C ASN A 431 -16.73 27.12 -46.94
N ASP A 432 -15.72 26.44 -46.40
CA ASP A 432 -14.79 25.56 -47.15
C ASP A 432 -15.41 24.18 -47.37
N GLN A 433 -16.02 23.97 -48.54
CA GLN A 433 -16.81 22.76 -48.84
C GLN A 433 -15.90 21.52 -49.02
N ASP A 434 -14.68 21.67 -49.54
CA ASP A 434 -13.77 20.54 -49.75
C ASP A 434 -13.26 19.96 -48.42
N LYS A 435 -12.89 20.81 -47.46
CA LYS A 435 -12.51 20.41 -46.12
C LYS A 435 -13.68 19.81 -45.34
N LEU A 436 -14.88 20.36 -45.48
CA LEU A 436 -16.09 19.78 -44.84
C LEU A 436 -16.41 18.35 -45.32
N ALA A 437 -16.21 18.08 -46.63
CA ALA A 437 -16.39 16.76 -47.21
C ALA A 437 -15.34 15.76 -46.69
N LEU A 438 -14.08 16.19 -46.56
CA LEU A 438 -12.98 15.40 -46.02
C LEU A 438 -13.19 15.03 -44.55
N LEU A 439 -13.51 16.01 -43.71
CA LEU A 439 -13.82 15.81 -42.29
C LEU A 439 -15.08 14.93 -42.10
N GLY A 440 -16.09 15.13 -42.96
CA GLY A 440 -17.30 14.32 -42.93
C GLY A 440 -17.02 12.85 -43.21
N LYS A 441 -16.09 12.56 -44.12
CA LYS A 441 -15.67 11.19 -44.42
C LYS A 441 -14.88 10.56 -43.27
N GLU A 442 -13.91 11.29 -42.69
CA GLU A 442 -13.09 10.84 -41.56
C GLU A 442 -13.98 10.55 -40.31
N ILE A 443 -14.92 11.44 -40.01
CA ILE A 443 -15.90 11.23 -38.92
C ILE A 443 -16.76 10.01 -39.17
N ALA A 444 -17.21 9.75 -40.41
CA ALA A 444 -18.03 8.58 -40.75
C ALA A 444 -17.24 7.28 -40.56
N GLU A 445 -16.00 7.22 -41.04
CA GLU A 445 -15.10 6.06 -40.89
C GLU A 445 -14.80 5.76 -39.41
N LEU A 446 -14.44 6.77 -38.64
CA LEU A 446 -14.17 6.63 -37.21
C LEU A 446 -15.46 6.26 -36.42
N SER A 447 -16.61 6.80 -36.82
CA SER A 447 -17.90 6.45 -36.20
C SER A 447 -18.30 5.00 -36.45
N GLU A 448 -18.01 4.47 -37.66
CA GLU A 448 -18.23 3.08 -37.96
C GLU A 448 -17.31 2.17 -37.12
N GLN A 449 -16.02 2.48 -37.05
CA GLN A 449 -15.06 1.77 -36.18
C GLN A 449 -15.50 1.80 -34.72
N ARG A 450 -15.86 2.98 -34.19
CA ARG A 450 -16.40 3.13 -32.84
C ARG A 450 -17.60 2.19 -32.60
N ASN A 451 -18.57 2.17 -33.53
CA ASN A 451 -19.79 1.37 -33.40
C ASN A 451 -19.48 -0.13 -33.39
N GLN A 452 -18.55 -0.59 -34.23
CA GLN A 452 -18.10 -1.99 -34.29
C GLN A 452 -17.40 -2.37 -32.96
N MET A 453 -16.47 -1.56 -32.50
CA MET A 453 -15.75 -1.79 -31.24
C MET A 453 -16.70 -1.75 -30.04
N LYS A 454 -17.62 -0.80 -29.99
CA LYS A 454 -18.61 -0.68 -28.92
C LYS A 454 -19.56 -1.88 -28.84
N ALA A 455 -20.03 -2.38 -29.98
CA ALA A 455 -20.86 -3.58 -30.03
C ALA A 455 -20.10 -4.81 -29.52
N ARG A 456 -18.85 -4.98 -29.94
CA ARG A 456 -17.98 -6.06 -29.47
C ARG A 456 -17.73 -5.98 -27.97
N TRP A 457 -17.33 -4.81 -27.47
CA TRP A 457 -17.12 -4.57 -26.04
C TRP A 457 -18.38 -4.86 -25.21
N GLN A 458 -19.56 -4.41 -25.66
CA GLN A 458 -20.82 -4.69 -24.97
C GLN A 458 -21.14 -6.19 -24.94
N SER A 459 -20.82 -6.92 -25.99
CA SER A 459 -21.03 -8.37 -26.04
C SER A 459 -20.08 -9.12 -25.09
N GLU A 460 -18.79 -8.77 -25.09
CA GLU A 460 -17.80 -9.32 -24.15
C GLU A 460 -18.20 -9.01 -22.70
N LYS A 461 -18.56 -7.74 -22.40
CA LYS A 461 -19.00 -7.30 -21.08
C LYS A 461 -20.22 -8.08 -20.60
N GLY A 462 -21.21 -8.31 -21.46
CA GLY A 462 -22.40 -9.10 -21.11
C GLY A 462 -22.08 -10.55 -20.73
N ILE A 463 -21.12 -11.20 -21.40
CA ILE A 463 -20.66 -12.54 -21.03
C ILE A 463 -19.93 -12.52 -19.69
N VAL A 464 -19.05 -11.54 -19.46
CA VAL A 464 -18.33 -11.39 -18.20
C VAL A 464 -19.28 -11.14 -17.02
N GLU A 465 -20.30 -10.30 -17.19
CA GLU A 465 -21.34 -10.07 -16.16
C GLU A 465 -22.12 -11.37 -15.84
N ASN A 466 -22.43 -12.19 -16.84
CA ASN A 466 -23.07 -13.49 -16.64
C ASN A 466 -22.16 -14.47 -15.87
N ILE A 467 -20.88 -14.55 -16.22
CA ILE A 467 -19.89 -15.36 -15.48
C ILE A 467 -19.84 -14.93 -14.02
N GLN A 468 -19.78 -13.62 -13.74
CA GLN A 468 -19.75 -13.08 -12.38
C GLN A 468 -21.03 -13.41 -11.58
N ALA A 469 -22.19 -13.34 -12.21
CA ALA A 469 -23.46 -13.71 -11.58
C ALA A 469 -23.47 -15.19 -11.15
N GLU A 470 -22.99 -16.08 -12.04
CA GLU A 470 -22.93 -17.52 -11.75
C GLU A 470 -21.88 -17.85 -10.66
N VAL A 471 -20.73 -17.20 -10.65
CA VAL A 471 -19.71 -17.37 -9.60
C VAL A 471 -20.28 -16.96 -8.23
N LYS A 472 -21.03 -15.86 -8.17
CA LYS A 472 -21.72 -15.44 -6.94
C LYS A 472 -22.77 -16.45 -6.49
N ASN A 473 -23.49 -17.09 -7.41
CA ASN A 473 -24.46 -18.15 -7.12
C ASN A 473 -23.75 -19.38 -6.53
N ILE A 474 -22.63 -19.80 -7.12
CA ILE A 474 -21.79 -20.91 -6.62
C ILE A 474 -21.38 -20.66 -5.15
N GLU A 475 -20.94 -19.46 -4.81
CA GLU A 475 -20.53 -19.10 -3.48
C GLU A 475 -21.69 -19.13 -2.47
N SER A 476 -22.85 -18.59 -2.87
CA SER A 476 -24.07 -18.70 -2.05
C SER A 476 -24.45 -20.16 -1.78
N TYR A 477 -24.35 -21.02 -2.79
CA TYR A 477 -24.63 -22.45 -2.65
C TYR A 477 -23.59 -23.18 -1.78
N LYS A 478 -22.29 -22.82 -1.88
CA LYS A 478 -21.23 -23.33 -0.98
C LYS A 478 -21.53 -22.97 0.47
N PHE A 479 -21.88 -21.71 0.73
CA PHE A 479 -22.23 -21.23 2.08
C PHE A 479 -23.47 -21.93 2.64
N GLU A 480 -24.53 -22.10 1.82
CA GLU A 480 -25.72 -22.84 2.21
C GLU A 480 -25.42 -24.32 2.51
N ALA A 481 -24.53 -24.94 1.73
CA ALA A 481 -24.09 -26.30 1.96
C ALA A 481 -23.34 -26.46 3.28
N GLU A 482 -22.45 -25.52 3.62
CA GLU A 482 -21.76 -25.53 4.94
C GLU A 482 -22.74 -25.34 6.11
N GLN A 483 -23.73 -24.46 5.97
CA GLN A 483 -24.77 -24.30 6.98
C GLN A 483 -25.59 -25.56 7.15
N ALA A 484 -26.00 -26.21 6.05
CA ALA A 484 -26.74 -27.47 6.08
C ALA A 484 -25.91 -28.62 6.71
N GLU A 485 -24.61 -28.68 6.42
CA GLU A 485 -23.67 -29.63 7.02
C GLU A 485 -23.56 -29.46 8.54
N ARG A 486 -23.44 -28.22 9.01
CA ARG A 486 -23.45 -27.90 10.47
C ARG A 486 -24.79 -28.22 11.12
N ALA A 487 -25.91 -28.13 10.36
CA ALA A 487 -27.24 -28.50 10.83
C ALA A 487 -27.53 -30.02 10.74
N GLY A 488 -26.62 -30.82 10.14
CA GLY A 488 -26.78 -32.26 9.96
C GLY A 488 -27.73 -32.68 8.81
N ASP A 489 -28.10 -31.75 7.94
CA ASP A 489 -28.95 -31.98 6.77
C ASP A 489 -28.11 -32.42 5.54
N TYR A 490 -27.66 -33.67 5.57
CA TYR A 490 -26.84 -34.26 4.50
C TYR A 490 -27.58 -34.39 3.17
N GLY A 491 -28.91 -34.43 3.16
CA GLY A 491 -29.72 -34.45 1.94
C GLY A 491 -29.59 -33.16 1.15
N LYS A 492 -29.73 -32.01 1.84
CA LYS A 492 -29.56 -30.70 1.27
C LYS A 492 -28.10 -30.43 0.84
N VAL A 493 -27.13 -30.92 1.61
CA VAL A 493 -25.68 -30.84 1.26
C VAL A 493 -25.43 -31.57 -0.07
N ALA A 494 -25.99 -32.77 -0.26
CA ALA A 494 -25.80 -33.53 -1.50
C ALA A 494 -26.46 -32.85 -2.71
N GLU A 495 -27.69 -32.31 -2.55
CA GLU A 495 -28.37 -31.54 -3.62
C GLU A 495 -27.55 -30.32 -4.04
N LEU A 496 -27.02 -29.56 -3.06
CA LEU A 496 -26.24 -28.35 -3.35
C LEU A 496 -24.89 -28.67 -3.98
N ARG A 497 -24.09 -29.59 -3.38
CA ARG A 497 -22.73 -29.91 -3.85
C ARG A 497 -22.71 -30.66 -5.20
N TYR A 498 -23.59 -31.64 -5.39
CA TYR A 498 -23.58 -32.51 -6.59
C TYR A 498 -24.57 -32.09 -7.66
N GLY A 499 -25.58 -31.25 -7.33
CA GLY A 499 -26.55 -30.70 -8.26
C GLY A 499 -26.16 -29.24 -8.62
N ARG A 500 -26.62 -28.27 -7.84
CA ARG A 500 -26.60 -26.84 -8.20
C ARG A 500 -25.21 -26.26 -8.41
N ILE A 501 -24.23 -26.60 -7.55
CA ILE A 501 -22.85 -26.11 -7.71
C ILE A 501 -22.27 -26.65 -9.02
N LYS A 502 -22.45 -27.93 -9.30
CA LYS A 502 -21.89 -28.56 -10.50
C LYS A 502 -22.55 -28.07 -11.80
N GLU A 503 -23.85 -27.80 -11.79
CA GLU A 503 -24.54 -27.16 -12.91
C GLU A 503 -24.03 -25.75 -13.19
N ALA A 504 -23.88 -24.94 -12.15
CA ALA A 504 -23.35 -23.58 -12.26
C ALA A 504 -21.87 -23.57 -12.71
N GLU A 505 -21.05 -24.49 -12.21
CA GLU A 505 -19.64 -24.64 -12.66
C GLU A 505 -19.56 -25.02 -14.16
N ASN A 506 -20.40 -25.90 -14.64
CA ASN A 506 -20.49 -26.25 -16.07
C ASN A 506 -20.91 -25.03 -16.90
N HIS A 507 -21.93 -24.29 -16.46
CA HIS A 507 -22.38 -23.08 -17.14
C HIS A 507 -21.30 -22.00 -17.21
N VAL A 508 -20.52 -21.80 -16.13
CA VAL A 508 -19.35 -20.92 -16.13
C VAL A 508 -18.29 -21.40 -17.13
N ALA A 509 -18.05 -22.72 -17.23
CA ALA A 509 -17.09 -23.26 -18.19
C ALA A 509 -17.52 -23.00 -19.63
N ASP A 510 -18.82 -23.18 -19.96
CA ASP A 510 -19.39 -22.91 -21.29
C ASP A 510 -19.29 -21.40 -21.64
N LEU A 511 -19.63 -20.49 -20.71
CA LEU A 511 -19.52 -19.05 -20.91
C LEU A 511 -18.05 -18.62 -21.14
N LYS A 512 -17.11 -19.21 -20.41
CA LYS A 512 -15.66 -18.97 -20.61
C LYS A 512 -15.18 -19.43 -21.97
N GLN A 513 -15.69 -20.56 -22.46
CA GLN A 513 -15.35 -21.05 -23.80
C GLN A 513 -15.92 -20.13 -24.89
N GLN A 514 -17.12 -19.61 -24.69
CA GLN A 514 -17.72 -18.61 -25.60
C GLN A 514 -16.88 -17.33 -25.62
N LEU A 515 -16.51 -16.80 -24.46
CA LEU A 515 -15.66 -15.61 -24.34
C LEU A 515 -14.32 -15.81 -25.05
N LYS A 516 -13.65 -16.94 -24.79
CA LYS A 516 -12.37 -17.27 -25.43
C LYS A 516 -12.46 -17.35 -26.94
N THR A 517 -13.60 -17.87 -27.48
CA THR A 517 -13.83 -17.93 -28.92
C THR A 517 -14.05 -16.53 -29.51
N MET A 518 -14.71 -15.64 -28.79
CA MET A 518 -14.91 -14.24 -29.21
C MET A 518 -13.62 -13.40 -29.16
N GLN A 519 -12.75 -13.70 -28.23
CA GLN A 519 -11.48 -12.97 -27.96
C GLN A 519 -10.32 -13.46 -28.84
N ALA A 520 -10.48 -14.50 -29.67
CA ALA A 520 -9.41 -15.21 -30.39
C ALA A 520 -8.48 -14.30 -31.20
N ASP A 521 -8.95 -13.12 -31.67
CA ASP A 521 -8.15 -12.19 -32.50
C ASP A 521 -7.74 -10.89 -31.80
N ASN A 522 -8.39 -10.49 -30.71
CA ASN A 522 -8.02 -9.30 -29.87
C ASN A 522 -8.99 -9.23 -28.67
N ALA A 523 -8.52 -9.50 -27.47
CA ALA A 523 -9.30 -9.35 -26.26
C ALA A 523 -9.47 -7.86 -25.92
N MET A 524 -10.72 -7.40 -25.78
CA MET A 524 -10.98 -6.01 -25.31
C MET A 524 -11.11 -5.93 -23.79
N ILE A 525 -11.40 -7.04 -23.13
CA ILE A 525 -11.58 -7.14 -21.68
C ILE A 525 -10.74 -8.31 -21.16
N ASN A 526 -9.82 -8.02 -20.25
CA ASN A 526 -9.16 -9.03 -19.43
C ASN A 526 -10.04 -9.34 -18.21
N GLU A 527 -10.24 -10.62 -17.88
CA GLU A 527 -10.99 -11.04 -16.68
C GLU A 527 -10.12 -11.73 -15.64
N GLU A 528 -8.85 -11.94 -15.93
CA GLU A 528 -7.91 -12.66 -15.07
C GLU A 528 -6.73 -11.76 -14.69
N VAL A 529 -6.43 -11.68 -13.40
CA VAL A 529 -5.19 -11.10 -12.91
C VAL A 529 -4.09 -12.12 -13.11
N ASP A 530 -3.06 -11.77 -13.88
CA ASP A 530 -1.86 -12.58 -14.09
C ASP A 530 -0.60 -11.89 -13.56
N SER A 531 0.56 -12.46 -13.85
CA SER A 531 1.85 -11.92 -13.40
C SER A 531 2.18 -10.54 -13.99
N GLU A 532 1.60 -10.19 -15.16
CA GLU A 532 1.87 -8.91 -15.82
C GLU A 532 1.17 -7.75 -15.10
N GLN A 533 -0.11 -7.92 -14.71
CA GLN A 533 -0.83 -6.92 -13.91
C GLN A 533 -0.15 -6.69 -12.55
N ILE A 534 0.32 -7.76 -11.90
CA ILE A 534 1.08 -7.63 -10.65
C ILE A 534 2.38 -6.83 -10.88
N ALA A 535 3.13 -7.17 -11.93
CA ALA A 535 4.36 -6.46 -12.27
C ALA A 535 4.10 -4.98 -12.60
N GLU A 536 2.98 -4.65 -13.20
CA GLU A 536 2.58 -3.27 -13.49
C GLU A 536 2.29 -2.49 -12.20
N VAL A 537 1.57 -3.08 -11.24
CA VAL A 537 1.34 -2.44 -9.94
C VAL A 537 2.65 -2.23 -9.19
N VAL A 538 3.55 -3.24 -9.18
CA VAL A 538 4.89 -3.09 -8.59
C VAL A 538 5.68 -1.97 -9.27
N SER A 539 5.60 -1.88 -10.60
CA SER A 539 6.26 -0.81 -11.36
C SER A 539 5.75 0.57 -10.96
N LYS A 540 4.46 0.70 -10.76
CA LYS A 540 3.82 1.96 -10.32
C LYS A 540 4.24 2.36 -8.90
N TRP A 541 4.35 1.40 -7.98
CA TRP A 541 4.74 1.68 -6.59
C TRP A 541 6.21 2.02 -6.44
N THR A 542 7.06 1.29 -7.17
CA THR A 542 8.51 1.39 -7.02
C THR A 542 9.17 2.33 -8.04
N GLY A 543 8.45 2.68 -9.11
CA GLY A 543 9.02 3.40 -10.26
C GLY A 543 9.95 2.55 -11.14
N ILE A 544 10.00 1.21 -10.92
CA ILE A 544 10.87 0.28 -11.65
C ILE A 544 10.05 -0.36 -12.78
N PRO A 545 10.52 -0.39 -14.03
CA PRO A 545 9.79 -0.98 -15.15
C PRO A 545 9.82 -2.53 -15.11
N VAL A 546 9.22 -3.12 -14.07
CA VAL A 546 9.24 -4.56 -13.77
C VAL A 546 8.64 -5.41 -14.89
N THR A 547 7.60 -4.91 -15.57
CA THR A 547 6.93 -5.57 -16.70
C THR A 547 7.90 -5.87 -17.84
N ARG A 548 8.77 -4.92 -18.17
CA ARG A 548 9.81 -5.11 -19.21
C ARG A 548 10.93 -6.03 -18.73
N MET A 549 11.21 -6.05 -17.43
CA MET A 549 12.28 -6.87 -16.86
C MET A 549 11.94 -8.36 -16.85
N MET A 550 10.69 -8.76 -16.68
CA MET A 550 10.30 -10.17 -16.56
C MET A 550 10.46 -10.97 -17.87
N GLN A 551 10.15 -10.39 -19.02
CA GLN A 551 10.18 -11.11 -20.30
C GLN A 551 11.55 -11.09 -20.97
N SER A 552 12.38 -10.07 -20.74
CA SER A 552 13.64 -9.88 -21.45
C SER A 552 14.91 -9.94 -20.58
N GLU A 553 14.80 -10.03 -19.25
CA GLU A 553 15.98 -9.96 -18.35
C GLU A 553 16.99 -11.06 -18.71
N ARG A 554 16.54 -12.27 -18.96
CA ARG A 554 17.42 -13.41 -19.31
C ARG A 554 18.12 -13.20 -20.65
N GLU A 555 17.40 -12.73 -21.67
CA GLU A 555 17.96 -12.44 -22.99
C GLU A 555 18.88 -11.22 -22.97
N ARG A 556 18.50 -10.17 -22.25
CA ARG A 556 19.33 -8.96 -22.09
C ARG A 556 20.63 -9.27 -21.35
N LEU A 557 20.57 -10.06 -20.28
CA LEU A 557 21.77 -10.48 -19.56
C LEU A 557 22.70 -11.34 -20.43
N LEU A 558 22.15 -12.15 -21.33
CA LEU A 558 22.95 -12.91 -22.31
C LEU A 558 23.62 -12.01 -23.35
N HIS A 559 23.01 -10.87 -23.69
CA HIS A 559 23.49 -9.94 -24.69
C HIS A 559 24.02 -8.61 -24.11
N LEU A 560 24.24 -8.57 -22.78
CA LEU A 560 24.61 -7.37 -22.03
C LEU A 560 25.82 -6.62 -22.65
N GLU A 561 26.84 -7.35 -23.07
CA GLU A 561 28.03 -6.76 -23.70
C GLU A 561 27.66 -5.99 -25.00
N LYS A 562 26.82 -6.58 -25.84
CA LYS A 562 26.39 -5.94 -27.10
C LYS A 562 25.60 -4.66 -26.87
N GLU A 563 24.75 -4.66 -25.86
CA GLU A 563 23.95 -3.47 -25.50
C GLU A 563 24.87 -2.36 -24.96
N LEU A 564 25.83 -2.69 -24.08
CA LEU A 564 26.78 -1.71 -23.54
C LEU A 564 27.67 -1.13 -24.62
N HIS A 565 28.10 -1.93 -25.62
CA HIS A 565 28.91 -1.44 -26.77
C HIS A 565 28.16 -0.48 -27.68
N LYS A 566 26.84 -0.40 -27.65
CA LYS A 566 26.11 0.62 -28.41
C LYS A 566 26.41 2.06 -27.95
N ARG A 567 26.81 2.23 -26.67
CA ARG A 567 27.10 3.54 -26.04
C ARG A 567 28.59 3.71 -25.70
N VAL A 568 29.27 2.62 -25.36
CA VAL A 568 30.66 2.65 -24.90
C VAL A 568 31.57 2.00 -25.94
N VAL A 569 32.47 2.80 -26.46
CA VAL A 569 33.42 2.36 -27.49
C VAL A 569 34.68 1.81 -26.86
N GLY A 570 35.13 0.65 -27.37
CA GLY A 570 36.27 -0.09 -26.78
C GLY A 570 35.93 -0.64 -25.38
N GLN A 571 36.93 -0.75 -24.52
CA GLN A 571 36.76 -1.18 -23.14
C GLN A 571 36.20 -2.62 -23.00
N ASP A 572 36.52 -3.50 -23.94
CA ASP A 572 35.96 -4.86 -24.04
C ASP A 572 36.16 -5.67 -22.75
N GLU A 573 37.39 -5.58 -22.14
CA GLU A 573 37.69 -6.25 -20.87
C GLU A 573 36.82 -5.73 -19.73
N ALA A 574 36.63 -4.42 -19.62
CA ALA A 574 35.79 -3.78 -18.61
C ALA A 574 34.32 -4.22 -18.73
N ILE A 575 33.79 -4.18 -19.94
CA ILE A 575 32.41 -4.57 -20.25
C ILE A 575 32.19 -6.05 -19.97
N SER A 576 33.09 -6.93 -20.41
CA SER A 576 33.03 -8.39 -20.17
C SER A 576 33.08 -8.72 -18.66
N THR A 577 33.98 -8.09 -17.91
CA THR A 577 34.11 -8.29 -16.46
C THR A 577 32.83 -7.89 -15.71
N ILE A 578 32.27 -6.74 -16.01
CA ILE A 578 30.99 -6.25 -15.41
C ILE A 578 29.85 -7.20 -15.78
N ALA A 579 29.72 -7.57 -17.05
CA ALA A 579 28.66 -8.47 -17.51
C ALA A 579 28.72 -9.83 -16.80
N ASN A 580 29.89 -10.38 -16.62
CA ASN A 580 30.07 -11.65 -15.90
C ASN A 580 29.75 -11.53 -14.41
N ALA A 581 30.15 -10.46 -13.74
CA ALA A 581 29.84 -10.23 -12.34
C ALA A 581 28.30 -10.09 -12.12
N ILE A 582 27.62 -9.33 -12.97
CA ILE A 582 26.17 -9.16 -12.91
C ILE A 582 25.45 -10.48 -13.19
N ARG A 583 25.89 -11.27 -14.18
CA ARG A 583 25.34 -12.61 -14.44
C ARG A 583 25.48 -13.53 -13.23
N ARG A 584 26.65 -13.56 -12.58
CA ARG A 584 26.85 -14.37 -11.34
C ARG A 584 25.87 -13.96 -10.25
N SER A 585 25.67 -12.67 -10.03
CA SER A 585 24.74 -12.17 -9.02
C SER A 585 23.28 -12.54 -9.34
N ARG A 586 22.86 -12.36 -10.59
CA ARG A 586 21.47 -12.60 -11.02
C ARG A 586 21.09 -14.08 -11.11
N THR A 587 22.07 -14.98 -11.27
CA THR A 587 21.84 -16.43 -11.23
C THR A 587 21.85 -17.02 -9.83
N GLY A 588 21.99 -16.20 -8.78
CA GLY A 588 22.01 -16.67 -7.39
C GLY A 588 23.31 -17.37 -6.98
N LEU A 589 24.39 -17.24 -7.78
CA LEU A 589 25.72 -17.80 -7.49
C LEU A 589 26.58 -16.87 -6.62
N SER A 590 26.04 -15.74 -6.15
CA SER A 590 26.70 -14.83 -5.22
C SER A 590 25.91 -14.73 -3.91
N ASP A 591 26.53 -14.17 -2.85
CA ASP A 591 25.89 -13.97 -1.56
C ASP A 591 24.73 -12.95 -1.70
N GLY A 592 23.48 -13.39 -1.52
CA GLY A 592 22.28 -12.58 -1.65
C GLY A 592 22.16 -11.44 -0.63
N LYS A 593 23.11 -11.34 0.32
CA LYS A 593 23.16 -10.21 1.27
C LYS A 593 23.92 -9.01 0.74
N ARG A 594 24.74 -9.16 -0.31
CA ARG A 594 25.61 -8.11 -0.87
C ARG A 594 24.90 -7.36 -2.02
N PRO A 595 25.38 -6.18 -2.43
CA PRO A 595 24.96 -5.53 -3.66
C PRO A 595 25.09 -6.43 -4.90
N ILE A 596 24.37 -6.13 -5.99
CA ILE A 596 24.44 -6.87 -7.25
C ILE A 596 25.89 -6.97 -7.77
N GLY A 597 26.65 -5.89 -7.59
CA GLY A 597 28.07 -5.85 -7.90
C GLY A 597 28.72 -4.58 -7.36
N SER A 598 29.99 -4.65 -7.07
CA SER A 598 30.82 -3.56 -6.56
C SER A 598 32.11 -3.45 -7.36
N PHE A 599 32.34 -2.28 -7.96
CA PHE A 599 33.39 -2.05 -8.93
C PHE A 599 34.22 -0.81 -8.62
N ILE A 600 35.55 -0.90 -8.80
CA ILE A 600 36.42 0.27 -8.91
C ILE A 600 36.86 0.45 -10.38
N PHE A 601 36.59 1.63 -10.97
CA PHE A 601 36.99 2.02 -12.29
C PHE A 601 38.22 2.91 -12.24
N LEU A 602 39.35 2.41 -12.69
CA LEU A 602 40.62 3.10 -12.75
C LEU A 602 40.93 3.57 -14.17
N GLY A 603 41.51 4.73 -14.35
CA GLY A 603 41.94 5.20 -15.68
C GLY A 603 41.91 6.72 -15.81
N THR A 604 42.43 7.23 -16.91
CA THR A 604 42.52 8.68 -17.21
C THR A 604 41.12 9.27 -17.39
N THR A 605 41.03 10.59 -17.37
CA THR A 605 39.77 11.29 -17.60
C THR A 605 39.30 11.11 -19.04
N GLY A 606 37.99 11.00 -19.28
CA GLY A 606 37.39 10.94 -20.63
C GLY A 606 37.51 9.61 -21.36
N VAL A 607 37.86 8.52 -20.71
CA VAL A 607 37.95 7.16 -21.30
C VAL A 607 36.60 6.38 -21.25
N GLY A 608 35.53 6.97 -20.68
CA GLY A 608 34.20 6.38 -20.68
C GLY A 608 33.74 5.79 -19.35
N LYS A 609 34.45 6.01 -18.19
CA LYS A 609 34.04 5.47 -16.86
C LYS A 609 32.60 5.81 -16.48
N THR A 610 32.25 7.08 -16.50
CA THR A 610 30.90 7.56 -16.15
C THR A 610 29.86 7.18 -17.21
N GLU A 611 30.27 7.11 -18.50
CA GLU A 611 29.37 6.70 -19.58
C GLU A 611 29.00 5.22 -19.47
N LEU A 612 29.96 4.36 -19.07
CA LEU A 612 29.67 2.95 -18.81
C LEU A 612 28.68 2.78 -17.65
N ALA A 613 28.81 3.58 -16.59
CA ALA A 613 27.83 3.57 -15.49
C ALA A 613 26.42 3.98 -15.96
N LYS A 614 26.32 5.03 -16.83
CA LYS A 614 25.04 5.44 -17.43
C LYS A 614 24.46 4.37 -18.36
N ALA A 615 25.29 3.82 -19.24
CA ALA A 615 24.88 2.74 -20.14
C ALA A 615 24.38 1.52 -19.36
N LEU A 616 25.05 1.19 -18.25
CA LEU A 616 24.64 0.11 -17.37
C LEU A 616 23.30 0.41 -16.67
N ALA A 617 23.06 1.66 -16.22
CA ALA A 617 21.77 2.07 -15.66
C ALA A 617 20.62 1.91 -16.68
N GLU A 618 20.85 2.37 -17.91
CA GLU A 618 19.88 2.25 -19.01
C GLU A 618 19.56 0.77 -19.32
N VAL A 619 20.58 -0.08 -19.41
CA VAL A 619 20.38 -1.50 -19.76
C VAL A 619 19.78 -2.31 -18.61
N MET A 620 20.18 -2.03 -17.36
CA MET A 620 19.73 -2.77 -16.18
C MET A 620 18.39 -2.28 -15.65
N PHE A 621 18.10 -0.98 -15.74
CA PHE A 621 16.95 -0.32 -15.11
C PHE A 621 16.09 0.48 -16.09
N ASP A 622 16.34 0.36 -17.42
CA ASP A 622 15.61 1.03 -18.52
C ASP A 622 15.62 2.58 -18.49
N ASP A 623 16.44 3.17 -17.61
CA ASP A 623 16.55 4.62 -17.47
C ASP A 623 17.96 5.01 -17.02
N GLU A 624 18.63 5.91 -17.75
CA GLU A 624 19.95 6.41 -17.37
C GLU A 624 19.94 7.28 -16.10
N ASP A 625 18.76 7.81 -15.71
CA ASP A 625 18.55 8.58 -14.49
C ASP A 625 18.38 7.70 -13.24
N MET A 626 18.30 6.36 -13.41
CA MET A 626 18.39 5.41 -12.30
C MET A 626 19.83 5.26 -11.81
N MET A 627 20.50 6.40 -11.65
CA MET A 627 21.84 6.53 -11.12
C MET A 627 21.88 7.60 -10.02
N VAL A 628 22.42 7.22 -8.86
CA VAL A 628 22.72 8.13 -7.74
C VAL A 628 24.20 8.48 -7.84
N ARG A 629 24.52 9.71 -8.24
CA ARG A 629 25.91 10.17 -8.32
C ARG A 629 26.27 11.00 -7.09
N ILE A 630 27.37 10.63 -6.44
CA ILE A 630 27.93 11.32 -5.28
C ILE A 630 29.39 11.66 -5.59
N ASP A 631 29.70 12.94 -5.62
CA ASP A 631 31.06 13.45 -5.86
C ASP A 631 31.82 13.47 -4.53
N MET A 632 32.86 12.63 -4.43
CA MET A 632 33.65 12.50 -3.21
C MET A 632 34.52 13.71 -2.89
N SER A 633 34.69 14.65 -3.84
CA SER A 633 35.34 15.92 -3.58
C SER A 633 34.56 16.79 -2.56
N GLU A 634 33.26 16.56 -2.37
CA GLU A 634 32.45 17.22 -1.34
C GLU A 634 32.56 16.58 0.04
N TYR A 635 33.21 15.40 0.15
CA TYR A 635 33.30 14.58 1.35
C TYR A 635 34.75 14.38 1.82
N GLN A 636 35.58 15.39 1.66
CA GLN A 636 37.00 15.39 2.09
C GLN A 636 37.17 15.60 3.60
N GLU A 637 36.20 16.25 4.25
CA GLU A 637 36.27 16.58 5.66
C GLU A 637 35.40 15.65 6.50
N ARG A 638 35.81 15.37 7.73
CA ARG A 638 35.12 14.43 8.62
C ARG A 638 33.65 14.80 8.87
N HIS A 639 33.35 16.09 9.01
CA HIS A 639 31.96 16.53 9.24
C HIS A 639 31.07 16.39 8.02
N SER A 640 31.62 16.37 6.80
CA SER A 640 30.82 16.14 5.60
C SER A 640 30.37 14.67 5.46
N VAL A 641 31.07 13.69 6.09
CA VAL A 641 30.66 12.29 6.10
C VAL A 641 29.29 12.10 6.75
N SER A 642 28.98 12.88 7.77
CA SER A 642 27.65 12.82 8.42
C SER A 642 26.50 13.20 7.48
N ARG A 643 26.73 13.93 6.39
CA ARG A 643 25.72 14.20 5.36
C ARG A 643 25.32 12.95 4.57
N LEU A 644 26.18 11.92 4.47
CA LEU A 644 25.85 10.68 3.79
C LEU A 644 24.80 9.85 4.55
N ILE A 645 24.91 9.79 5.88
CA ILE A 645 24.10 8.94 6.77
C ILE A 645 23.17 9.74 7.70
N GLY A 646 23.26 11.08 7.69
CA GLY A 646 22.52 11.98 8.59
C GLY A 646 23.36 12.42 9.80
N ALA A 647 23.05 13.60 10.37
CA ALA A 647 23.73 14.14 11.53
C ALA A 647 23.28 13.42 12.82
N PRO A 648 24.19 13.22 13.82
CA PRO A 648 23.82 12.66 15.12
C PRO A 648 22.84 13.56 15.89
N PRO A 649 22.09 13.02 16.87
CA PRO A 649 21.20 13.81 17.72
C PRO A 649 21.94 14.96 18.39
N GLY A 650 21.37 16.17 18.30
CA GLY A 650 21.93 17.39 18.91
C GLY A 650 22.89 18.19 18.03
N TYR A 651 23.18 17.75 16.81
CA TYR A 651 23.94 18.50 15.82
C TYR A 651 23.04 19.20 14.80
N VAL A 652 23.54 20.31 14.21
CA VAL A 652 22.84 21.03 13.12
C VAL A 652 22.65 20.09 11.94
N GLY A 653 21.41 20.02 11.41
CA GLY A 653 21.05 19.10 10.32
C GLY A 653 20.51 17.74 10.75
N TYR A 654 20.23 17.51 12.06
CA TYR A 654 19.63 16.24 12.53
C TYR A 654 18.28 15.94 11.88
N ASP A 655 17.48 16.95 11.56
CA ASP A 655 16.18 16.78 10.88
C ASP A 655 16.33 16.40 9.41
N GLU A 656 17.50 16.66 8.81
CA GLU A 656 17.80 16.25 7.42
C GLU A 656 18.19 14.77 7.38
N SER A 657 17.64 14.06 6.43
CA SER A 657 17.99 12.65 6.16
C SER A 657 19.37 12.57 5.50
N GLY A 658 20.09 11.46 5.68
CA GLY A 658 21.36 11.24 5.01
C GLY A 658 21.17 11.19 3.48
N GLN A 659 22.03 11.89 2.73
CA GLN A 659 21.90 11.99 1.26
C GLN A 659 21.98 10.63 0.58
N LEU A 660 22.92 9.77 0.96
CA LEU A 660 23.08 8.44 0.41
C LEU A 660 21.92 7.51 0.80
N THR A 661 21.58 7.47 2.09
CA THR A 661 20.51 6.60 2.60
C THR A 661 19.14 6.97 2.04
N GLU A 662 18.84 8.26 1.94
CA GLU A 662 17.56 8.73 1.39
C GLU A 662 17.49 8.51 -0.13
N ALA A 663 18.58 8.75 -0.87
CA ALA A 663 18.63 8.54 -2.30
C ALA A 663 18.38 7.06 -2.67
N VAL A 664 19.02 6.13 -1.94
CA VAL A 664 18.84 4.69 -2.18
C VAL A 664 17.47 4.21 -1.69
N ARG A 665 16.93 4.76 -0.61
CA ARG A 665 15.56 4.44 -0.20
C ARG A 665 14.51 4.87 -1.24
N ARG A 666 14.74 5.99 -1.93
CA ARG A 666 13.87 6.46 -3.02
C ARG A 666 14.08 5.68 -4.32
N LYS A 667 15.32 5.23 -4.57
CA LYS A 667 15.72 4.49 -5.77
C LYS A 667 16.48 3.22 -5.36
N PRO A 668 15.80 2.19 -4.80
CA PRO A 668 16.46 0.97 -4.31
C PRO A 668 17.05 0.11 -5.45
N TYR A 669 16.63 0.37 -6.69
CA TYR A 669 17.16 -0.20 -7.92
C TYR A 669 17.90 0.90 -8.68
N SER A 670 19.18 1.05 -8.43
CA SER A 670 19.97 2.11 -9.07
C SER A 670 21.45 1.75 -9.10
N ILE A 671 22.18 2.50 -9.92
CA ILE A 671 23.61 2.54 -9.83
C ILE A 671 24.01 3.61 -8.84
N VAL A 672 24.79 3.26 -7.85
CA VAL A 672 25.37 4.23 -6.91
C VAL A 672 26.80 4.49 -7.37
N LEU A 673 27.02 5.67 -7.95
CA LEU A 673 28.30 6.10 -8.48
C LEU A 673 29.00 7.06 -7.49
N PHE A 674 30.10 6.61 -6.90
CA PHE A 674 31.01 7.44 -6.12
C PHE A 674 32.13 7.95 -7.04
N ASP A 675 32.08 9.22 -7.38
CA ASP A 675 33.06 9.81 -8.30
C ASP A 675 34.26 10.34 -7.54
N GLU A 676 35.48 10.11 -8.06
CA GLU A 676 36.76 10.52 -7.47
C GLU A 676 36.96 10.02 -6.01
N ILE A 677 36.78 8.70 -5.82
CA ILE A 677 36.80 8.04 -4.51
C ILE A 677 38.11 8.31 -3.71
N GLU A 678 39.24 8.58 -4.40
CA GLU A 678 40.52 8.93 -3.79
C GLU A 678 40.50 10.24 -2.98
N LYS A 679 39.50 11.08 -3.21
CA LYS A 679 39.34 12.35 -2.47
C LYS A 679 38.53 12.21 -1.18
N ALA A 680 37.90 11.08 -0.99
CA ALA A 680 37.04 10.83 0.15
C ALA A 680 37.81 10.79 1.48
N HIS A 681 37.19 11.31 2.53
CA HIS A 681 37.72 11.13 3.90
C HIS A 681 37.74 9.63 4.29
N PRO A 682 38.75 9.15 5.05
CA PRO A 682 38.85 7.74 5.48
C PRO A 682 37.58 7.16 6.13
N ASP A 683 36.78 7.96 6.82
CA ASP A 683 35.53 7.52 7.45
C ASP A 683 34.44 7.15 6.42
N VAL A 684 34.49 7.65 5.19
CA VAL A 684 33.60 7.23 4.10
C VAL A 684 33.79 5.75 3.80
N PHE A 685 35.06 5.28 3.74
CA PHE A 685 35.36 3.88 3.49
C PHE A 685 34.81 2.97 4.61
N ASN A 686 34.84 3.42 5.88
CA ASN A 686 34.25 2.67 6.99
C ASN A 686 32.73 2.53 6.84
N THR A 687 32.06 3.58 6.37
CA THR A 687 30.60 3.56 6.09
C THR A 687 30.28 2.62 4.92
N LEU A 688 31.08 2.66 3.84
CA LEU A 688 30.88 1.83 2.66
C LEU A 688 31.20 0.35 2.92
N LEU A 689 32.08 0.00 3.86
CA LEU A 689 32.31 -1.38 4.28
C LEU A 689 31.02 -2.08 4.71
N GLN A 690 30.18 -1.42 5.49
CA GLN A 690 28.89 -1.95 5.92
C GLN A 690 27.97 -2.23 4.72
N VAL A 691 27.99 -1.33 3.73
CA VAL A 691 27.20 -1.49 2.49
C VAL A 691 27.69 -2.68 1.68
N LEU A 692 29.03 -2.85 1.54
CA LEU A 692 29.63 -3.92 0.75
C LEU A 692 29.52 -5.31 1.42
N GLU A 693 29.43 -5.37 2.76
CA GLU A 693 29.32 -6.64 3.51
C GLU A 693 27.87 -7.05 3.71
N ASP A 694 27.04 -6.16 4.26
CA ASP A 694 25.68 -6.44 4.69
C ASP A 694 24.62 -6.03 3.66
N GLY A 695 24.99 -5.30 2.60
CA GLY A 695 24.05 -4.75 1.61
C GLY A 695 23.03 -3.78 2.20
N ARG A 696 23.34 -3.16 3.35
CA ARG A 696 22.45 -2.23 4.05
C ARG A 696 23.22 -1.11 4.74
N LEU A 697 22.57 0.03 4.91
CA LEU A 697 23.12 1.15 5.67
C LEU A 697 22.03 1.78 6.53
N THR A 698 22.25 1.87 7.83
CA THR A 698 21.30 2.47 8.77
C THR A 698 21.62 3.93 8.98
N ASP A 699 20.63 4.81 8.82
CA ASP A 699 20.78 6.25 9.08
C ASP A 699 20.75 6.56 10.59
N ASN A 700 21.09 7.79 10.95
CA ASN A 700 21.09 8.23 12.35
C ASN A 700 19.69 8.32 12.99
N LYS A 701 18.63 8.15 12.22
CA LYS A 701 17.24 8.02 12.70
C LYS A 701 16.82 6.56 12.88
N GLY A 702 17.73 5.60 12.69
CA GLY A 702 17.46 4.17 12.79
C GLY A 702 16.79 3.55 11.56
N ARG A 703 16.63 4.30 10.44
CA ARG A 703 16.02 3.80 9.23
C ARG A 703 17.08 3.12 8.36
N THR A 704 16.80 1.94 7.87
CA THR A 704 17.73 1.16 7.06
C THR A 704 17.45 1.38 5.56
N ALA A 705 18.51 1.71 4.80
CA ALA A 705 18.50 1.70 3.35
C ALA A 705 19.06 0.35 2.85
N ASP A 706 18.35 -0.30 1.92
CA ASP A 706 18.72 -1.58 1.32
C ASP A 706 19.48 -1.35 0.01
N PHE A 707 20.72 -1.87 -0.06
CA PHE A 707 21.61 -1.78 -1.21
C PHE A 707 21.71 -3.08 -1.99
N LYS A 708 21.00 -4.16 -1.60
CA LYS A 708 21.11 -5.48 -2.25
C LYS A 708 20.78 -5.47 -3.73
N ASN A 709 19.94 -4.54 -4.14
CA ASN A 709 19.50 -4.36 -5.52
C ASN A 709 20.23 -3.22 -6.25
N THR A 710 21.30 -2.68 -5.67
CA THR A 710 22.12 -1.63 -6.29
C THR A 710 23.38 -2.20 -6.90
N VAL A 711 23.93 -1.51 -7.88
CA VAL A 711 25.29 -1.71 -8.39
C VAL A 711 26.15 -0.55 -7.91
N ILE A 712 27.23 -0.85 -7.20
CA ILE A 712 28.15 0.16 -6.64
C ILE A 712 29.31 0.34 -7.58
N ILE A 713 29.53 1.55 -8.05
CA ILE A 713 30.64 1.93 -8.93
C ILE A 713 31.41 3.06 -8.27
N MET A 714 32.71 2.88 -8.14
CA MET A 714 33.63 3.91 -7.66
C MET A 714 34.58 4.29 -8.78
N THR A 715 34.67 5.57 -9.15
CA THR A 715 35.65 6.00 -10.14
C THR A 715 36.87 6.60 -9.47
N SER A 716 38.03 6.37 -10.07
CA SER A 716 39.28 6.96 -9.61
C SER A 716 40.19 7.32 -10.77
N ASN A 717 40.94 8.39 -10.61
CA ASN A 717 41.99 8.83 -11.53
C ASN A 717 43.39 8.43 -11.02
N MET A 718 43.47 7.63 -9.97
CA MET A 718 44.75 7.11 -9.48
C MET A 718 45.48 6.30 -10.54
N GLY A 719 46.79 6.45 -10.61
CA GLY A 719 47.62 5.81 -11.62
C GLY A 719 47.61 6.47 -13.01
N SER A 720 46.83 7.57 -13.21
CA SER A 720 46.78 8.29 -14.47
C SER A 720 48.17 8.82 -14.92
N ASP A 721 49.02 9.19 -13.96
CA ASP A 721 50.39 9.64 -14.25
C ASP A 721 51.31 8.53 -14.72
N VAL A 722 51.21 7.32 -14.11
CA VAL A 722 51.94 6.12 -14.55
C VAL A 722 51.53 5.74 -15.98
N ILE A 723 50.22 5.77 -16.24
CA ILE A 723 49.63 5.50 -17.55
C ILE A 723 50.13 6.51 -18.59
N ARG A 724 50.19 7.80 -18.25
CA ARG A 724 50.66 8.86 -19.13
C ARG A 724 52.14 8.75 -19.44
N GLN A 725 52.99 8.55 -18.44
CA GLN A 725 54.46 8.34 -18.65
C GLN A 725 54.78 7.20 -19.60
N GLN A 726 54.04 6.12 -19.53
CA GLN A 726 54.23 5.00 -20.44
C GLN A 726 53.76 5.30 -21.86
N LEU A 727 52.70 6.10 -22.07
CA LEU A 727 52.26 6.56 -23.38
C LEU A 727 53.27 7.50 -24.00
N GLU A 728 53.89 8.40 -23.21
CA GLU A 728 54.88 9.40 -23.67
C GLU A 728 56.21 8.76 -24.02
N ASN A 729 56.58 7.63 -23.38
CA ASN A 729 57.82 6.91 -23.68
C ASN A 729 57.81 6.10 -24.99
N GLY A 730 56.76 6.24 -25.81
CA GLY A 730 56.71 5.69 -27.18
C GLY A 730 56.47 4.19 -27.27
N ASN A 731 56.09 3.57 -26.16
CA ASN A 731 55.77 2.15 -26.10
C ASN A 731 54.41 1.92 -26.75
N ASN A 732 54.29 0.92 -27.61
CA ASN A 732 53.04 0.53 -28.28
C ASN A 732 51.91 0.30 -27.29
N LEU A 733 50.66 0.57 -27.65
CA LEU A 733 49.44 0.31 -26.88
C LEU A 733 49.39 -1.11 -26.28
N ASN A 734 50.13 -2.06 -26.81
CA ASN A 734 50.28 -3.45 -26.29
C ASN A 734 51.07 -3.52 -24.99
N GLU A 735 51.90 -2.52 -24.62
CA GLU A 735 52.60 -2.50 -23.32
C GLU A 735 51.76 -1.96 -22.17
N TYR A 736 50.62 -1.28 -22.48
CA TYR A 736 49.60 -0.92 -21.49
C TYR A 736 48.97 -2.16 -20.84
N GLU A 737 48.99 -3.30 -21.54
CA GLU A 737 48.56 -4.61 -21.06
C GLU A 737 49.69 -5.31 -20.23
N SER A 738 50.83 -4.65 -20.05
CA SER A 738 51.91 -5.30 -19.27
C SER A 738 51.43 -5.48 -17.83
N GLU A 739 51.63 -6.67 -17.30
CA GLU A 739 51.37 -6.96 -15.90
C GLU A 739 52.07 -5.98 -14.95
N GLU A 740 53.14 -5.34 -15.39
CA GLU A 740 53.92 -4.35 -14.66
C GLU A 740 53.13 -3.04 -14.42
N THR A 741 52.45 -2.51 -15.45
CA THR A 741 51.61 -1.34 -15.29
C THR A 741 50.43 -1.61 -14.36
N ARG A 742 49.80 -2.75 -14.53
CA ARG A 742 48.71 -3.19 -13.65
C ARG A 742 49.16 -3.34 -12.19
N ARG A 743 50.33 -3.92 -11.95
CA ARG A 743 50.95 -4.05 -10.63
C ARG A 743 51.26 -2.67 -10.03
N ALA A 744 51.90 -1.77 -10.77
CA ALA A 744 52.21 -0.43 -10.29
C ALA A 744 50.97 0.36 -9.89
N VAL A 745 49.90 0.33 -10.70
CA VAL A 745 48.64 0.98 -10.38
C VAL A 745 47.96 0.33 -9.17
N MET A 746 48.01 -1.01 -9.06
CA MET A 746 47.47 -1.72 -7.90
C MET A 746 48.27 -1.48 -6.61
N GLU A 747 49.58 -1.27 -6.67
CA GLU A 747 50.39 -0.86 -5.53
C GLU A 747 50.01 0.53 -5.06
N LEU A 748 49.86 1.52 -5.96
CA LEU A 748 49.39 2.86 -5.63
C LEU A 748 47.99 2.86 -4.99
N LEU A 749 47.10 1.96 -5.47
CA LEU A 749 45.78 1.78 -4.92
C LEU A 749 45.84 1.26 -3.47
N LYS A 750 46.71 0.26 -3.19
CA LYS A 750 46.91 -0.30 -1.85
C LYS A 750 47.54 0.67 -0.87
N GLU A 751 48.31 1.65 -1.33
CA GLU A 751 48.83 2.72 -0.47
C GLU A 751 47.78 3.70 0.02
N ARG A 752 46.76 3.97 -0.81
CA ARG A 752 45.72 4.95 -0.56
C ARG A 752 44.43 4.41 0.03
N ILE A 753 44.07 3.20 -0.36
CA ILE A 753 42.85 2.51 0.06
C ILE A 753 43.21 1.28 0.92
N ARG A 754 42.54 1.16 2.06
CA ARG A 754 42.80 0.06 3.00
C ARG A 754 42.57 -1.31 2.35
N PRO A 755 43.45 -2.30 2.62
CA PRO A 755 43.34 -3.64 2.06
C PRO A 755 42.00 -4.32 2.37
N GLU A 756 41.43 -4.07 3.56
CA GLU A 756 40.11 -4.57 3.97
C GLU A 756 39.01 -4.14 3.02
N PHE A 757 39.04 -2.88 2.56
CA PHE A 757 38.05 -2.32 1.62
C PHE A 757 38.23 -2.95 0.22
N LEU A 758 39.46 -3.04 -0.26
CA LEU A 758 39.76 -3.62 -1.57
C LEU A 758 39.33 -5.10 -1.66
N ASN A 759 39.48 -5.86 -0.57
CA ASN A 759 39.05 -7.27 -0.51
C ASN A 759 37.53 -7.47 -0.52
N ARG A 760 36.73 -6.43 -0.34
CA ARG A 760 35.26 -6.48 -0.37
C ARG A 760 34.69 -6.07 -1.71
N ILE A 761 35.50 -5.54 -2.60
CA ILE A 761 35.12 -5.14 -3.96
C ILE A 761 35.22 -6.38 -4.87
N ASP A 762 34.18 -6.57 -5.68
CA ASP A 762 34.10 -7.73 -6.56
C ASP A 762 35.16 -7.67 -7.66
N GLU A 763 35.34 -6.50 -8.31
CA GLU A 763 36.31 -6.35 -9.39
C GLU A 763 36.93 -4.95 -9.44
N THR A 764 38.23 -4.90 -9.72
CA THR A 764 38.94 -3.65 -10.02
C THR A 764 39.27 -3.61 -11.51
N ILE A 765 38.71 -2.62 -12.18
CA ILE A 765 38.70 -2.55 -13.67
C ILE A 765 39.54 -1.38 -14.13
N MET A 766 40.52 -1.66 -14.98
CA MET A 766 41.34 -0.63 -15.63
C MET A 766 40.79 -0.25 -16.99
N PHE A 767 40.46 1.02 -17.17
CA PHE A 767 40.02 1.60 -18.45
C PHE A 767 41.23 1.96 -19.30
N ARG A 768 41.21 1.53 -20.56
CA ARG A 768 42.25 1.83 -21.54
C ARG A 768 42.10 3.22 -22.15
N PRO A 769 43.19 3.93 -22.46
CA PRO A 769 43.14 5.12 -23.27
C PRO A 769 42.53 4.83 -24.65
N LEU A 770 41.71 5.78 -25.13
CA LEU A 770 41.04 5.59 -26.42
C LEU A 770 42.03 5.82 -27.59
N THR A 771 41.97 4.97 -28.59
CA THR A 771 42.67 5.16 -29.87
C THR A 771 41.96 6.19 -30.76
N LYS A 772 42.69 6.77 -31.74
CA LYS A 772 42.08 7.68 -32.70
C LYS A 772 40.88 7.08 -33.45
N LYS A 773 40.94 5.79 -33.81
CA LYS A 773 39.80 5.07 -34.43
C LYS A 773 38.58 5.01 -33.47
N GLN A 774 38.81 4.74 -32.22
CA GLN A 774 37.74 4.70 -31.20
C GLN A 774 37.15 6.12 -30.96
N ILE A 775 37.96 7.17 -31.05
CA ILE A 775 37.43 8.55 -30.97
C ILE A 775 36.52 8.85 -32.16
N CYS A 776 36.85 8.42 -33.39
CA CYS A 776 35.96 8.57 -34.56
C CYS A 776 34.60 7.87 -34.29
N GLU A 777 34.61 6.71 -33.68
CA GLU A 777 33.38 6.01 -33.28
C GLU A 777 32.57 6.79 -32.21
N VAL A 778 33.26 7.40 -31.23
CA VAL A 778 32.61 8.26 -30.21
C VAL A 778 31.99 9.49 -30.92
N VAL A 779 32.66 10.10 -31.86
CA VAL A 779 32.10 11.22 -32.67
C VAL A 779 30.84 10.77 -33.39
N LYS A 780 30.84 9.59 -34.06
CA LYS A 780 29.64 9.04 -34.71
C LYS A 780 28.46 8.88 -33.73
N ILE A 781 28.70 8.36 -32.54
CA ILE A 781 27.65 8.20 -31.49
C ILE A 781 27.11 9.57 -31.06
N GLN A 782 27.98 10.55 -30.82
CA GLN A 782 27.57 11.91 -30.44
C GLN A 782 26.78 12.63 -31.54
N LEU A 783 27.20 12.51 -32.80
CA LEU A 783 26.47 13.06 -33.94
C LEU A 783 25.11 12.41 -34.14
N LYS A 784 25.01 11.09 -33.90
CA LYS A 784 23.71 10.38 -33.91
C LYS A 784 22.77 10.89 -32.84
N ALA A 785 23.26 11.22 -31.63
CA ALA A 785 22.46 11.84 -30.57
C ALA A 785 21.98 13.24 -30.99
N VAL A 786 22.83 14.04 -31.65
CA VAL A 786 22.46 15.34 -32.22
C VAL A 786 21.41 15.17 -33.32
N ALA A 787 21.57 14.19 -34.23
CA ALA A 787 20.60 13.87 -35.25
C ALA A 787 19.22 13.60 -34.68
N LYS A 788 19.13 12.74 -33.67
CA LYS A 788 17.87 12.41 -32.97
C LYS A 788 17.23 13.63 -32.29
N MET A 789 18.04 14.58 -31.83
CA MET A 789 17.54 15.83 -31.23
C MET A 789 16.94 16.77 -32.30
N LEU A 790 17.55 16.85 -33.48
CA LEU A 790 17.09 17.69 -34.60
C LEU A 790 15.90 17.05 -35.34
N GLU A 791 15.81 15.73 -35.38
CA GLU A 791 14.65 14.98 -35.91
C GLU A 791 13.33 15.42 -35.26
N LYS A 792 13.35 15.83 -33.98
CA LYS A 792 12.19 16.41 -33.30
C LYS A 792 11.72 17.75 -33.90
N ASN A 793 12.58 18.41 -34.63
CA ASN A 793 12.31 19.64 -35.36
C ASN A 793 12.19 19.40 -36.86
N ASP A 794 12.00 18.14 -37.30
CA ASP A 794 11.90 17.73 -38.69
C ASP A 794 13.13 18.12 -39.56
N VAL A 795 14.33 18.12 -38.94
CA VAL A 795 15.60 18.35 -39.63
C VAL A 795 16.47 17.10 -39.56
N LEU A 796 16.86 16.56 -40.72
CA LEU A 796 17.72 15.38 -40.78
C LEU A 796 19.18 15.84 -41.01
N ILE A 797 20.11 15.26 -40.23
CA ILE A 797 21.54 15.52 -40.44
C ILE A 797 22.34 14.25 -40.76
N SER A 798 23.34 14.37 -41.59
CA SER A 798 24.35 13.34 -41.81
C SER A 798 25.74 13.99 -41.88
N ALA A 799 26.80 13.25 -41.61
CA ALA A 799 28.16 13.75 -41.66
C ALA A 799 29.01 12.83 -42.55
N THR A 800 29.93 13.44 -43.33
CA THR A 800 30.90 12.67 -44.10
C THR A 800 31.99 12.06 -43.22
N ASP A 801 32.69 11.03 -43.71
CA ASP A 801 33.79 10.44 -42.94
C ASP A 801 34.96 11.44 -42.77
N GLU A 802 35.16 12.39 -43.70
CA GLU A 802 36.09 13.51 -43.58
C GLU A 802 35.73 14.42 -42.40
N ALA A 803 34.47 14.79 -42.27
CA ALA A 803 33.99 15.62 -41.15
C ALA A 803 34.13 14.90 -39.79
N ILE A 804 33.87 13.59 -39.78
CA ILE A 804 34.03 12.79 -38.57
C ILE A 804 35.52 12.70 -38.17
N ASN A 805 36.41 12.46 -39.11
CA ASN A 805 37.83 12.41 -38.82
C ASN A 805 38.36 13.78 -38.36
N HIS A 806 37.94 14.86 -38.97
CA HIS A 806 38.35 16.22 -38.58
C HIS A 806 37.82 16.59 -37.17
N LEU A 807 36.58 16.24 -36.84
CA LEU A 807 36.03 16.37 -35.47
C LEU A 807 36.80 15.56 -34.44
N ALA A 808 37.21 14.37 -34.83
CA ALA A 808 38.03 13.49 -33.98
C ALA A 808 39.43 14.07 -33.73
N ASP A 809 40.08 14.67 -34.79
CA ASP A 809 41.39 15.28 -34.66
C ASP A 809 41.37 16.52 -33.75
N ILE A 810 40.39 17.40 -33.89
CA ILE A 810 40.23 18.59 -33.05
C ILE A 810 39.77 18.18 -31.63
N GLY A 811 38.96 17.14 -31.52
CA GLY A 811 38.36 16.69 -30.26
C GLY A 811 39.23 15.71 -29.47
N TYR A 812 40.33 15.24 -29.96
CA TYR A 812 41.22 14.30 -29.29
C TYR A 812 42.30 15.02 -28.49
N ASP A 813 42.38 14.71 -27.21
CA ASP A 813 43.44 15.11 -26.31
C ASP A 813 43.94 13.87 -25.56
N PRO A 814 45.21 13.47 -25.69
CA PRO A 814 45.73 12.32 -24.98
C PRO A 814 45.58 12.35 -23.46
N ALA A 815 45.52 13.54 -22.86
CA ALA A 815 45.33 13.72 -21.41
C ALA A 815 43.86 13.74 -20.99
N MET A 816 42.95 14.18 -21.87
CA MET A 816 41.51 14.35 -21.58
C MET A 816 40.61 13.35 -22.31
N GLY A 817 41.19 12.46 -23.14
CA GLY A 817 40.44 11.48 -23.91
C GLY A 817 39.37 12.08 -24.83
N ALA A 818 38.16 11.53 -24.80
CA ALA A 818 37.03 12.00 -25.60
C ALA A 818 36.26 13.19 -24.98
N ARG A 819 36.64 13.71 -23.79
CA ARG A 819 35.92 14.79 -23.10
C ARG A 819 35.78 16.06 -23.93
N PRO A 820 36.77 16.51 -24.73
CA PRO A 820 36.65 17.70 -25.57
C PRO A 820 35.69 17.52 -26.75
N VAL A 821 35.48 16.27 -27.25
CA VAL A 821 34.64 15.99 -28.45
C VAL A 821 33.27 16.65 -28.36
N LYS A 822 32.59 16.52 -27.24
CA LYS A 822 31.24 17.11 -27.03
C LYS A 822 31.26 18.64 -27.14
N ARG A 823 32.32 19.29 -26.62
CA ARG A 823 32.47 20.75 -26.71
C ARG A 823 32.77 21.20 -28.13
N VAL A 824 33.58 20.41 -28.86
CA VAL A 824 33.90 20.70 -30.28
C VAL A 824 32.63 20.58 -31.13
N ILE A 825 31.83 19.49 -30.96
CA ILE A 825 30.55 19.34 -31.67
C ILE A 825 29.62 20.51 -31.34
N GLN A 826 29.53 20.92 -30.08
CA GLN A 826 28.69 22.06 -29.67
C GLN A 826 29.12 23.35 -30.32
N ARG A 827 30.46 23.63 -30.33
CA ARG A 827 31.01 24.88 -30.84
C ARG A 827 30.96 24.94 -32.35
N GLU A 828 31.41 23.88 -33.06
CA GLU A 828 31.60 23.86 -34.50
C GLU A 828 30.34 23.46 -35.28
N ILE A 829 29.48 22.61 -34.67
CA ILE A 829 28.30 22.05 -35.37
C ILE A 829 27.02 22.71 -34.87
N LEU A 830 26.70 22.56 -33.54
CA LEU A 830 25.40 22.99 -33.04
C LEU A 830 25.19 24.51 -33.09
N ASN A 831 26.23 25.31 -32.82
CA ASN A 831 26.10 26.76 -32.87
C ASN A 831 25.84 27.24 -34.32
N GLU A 832 26.51 26.66 -35.31
CA GLU A 832 26.32 27.03 -36.72
C GLU A 832 24.96 26.54 -37.23
N LEU A 833 24.55 25.30 -36.93
CA LEU A 833 23.21 24.82 -37.27
C LEU A 833 22.12 25.69 -36.66
N SER A 834 22.25 26.05 -35.35
CA SER A 834 21.30 26.93 -34.70
C SER A 834 21.18 28.31 -35.38
N ARG A 835 22.31 28.87 -35.81
CA ARG A 835 22.32 30.14 -36.56
C ARG A 835 21.61 30.02 -37.90
N GLN A 836 21.89 28.95 -38.67
CA GLN A 836 21.29 28.74 -39.98
C GLN A 836 19.79 28.43 -39.92
N ILE A 837 19.32 27.75 -38.83
CA ILE A 837 17.90 27.55 -38.58
C ILE A 837 17.21 28.89 -38.27
N LEU A 838 17.80 29.74 -37.41
CA LEU A 838 17.28 31.07 -37.10
C LEU A 838 17.29 32.05 -38.29
N GLU A 839 18.26 31.90 -39.21
CA GLU A 839 18.32 32.66 -40.46
C GLU A 839 17.37 32.11 -41.54
N GLU A 840 16.55 31.09 -41.25
CA GLU A 840 15.63 30.40 -42.17
C GLU A 840 16.32 29.80 -43.42
N LYS A 841 17.64 29.57 -43.33
CA LYS A 841 18.42 28.92 -44.39
C LYS A 841 18.17 27.41 -44.41
N ILE A 842 17.88 26.83 -43.27
CA ILE A 842 17.48 25.43 -43.09
C ILE A 842 15.99 25.42 -42.80
N LYS A 843 15.21 24.70 -43.62
CA LYS A 843 13.75 24.57 -43.46
C LYS A 843 13.38 23.22 -42.91
N THR A 844 12.17 23.11 -42.40
CA THR A 844 11.51 21.85 -41.99
C THR A 844 11.57 20.82 -43.13
N ASN A 845 11.93 19.60 -42.85
CA ASN A 845 12.17 18.48 -43.78
C ASN A 845 13.46 18.59 -44.64
N ASP A 846 14.39 19.50 -44.34
CA ASP A 846 15.69 19.55 -45.03
C ASP A 846 16.62 18.44 -44.48
N THR A 847 17.40 17.84 -45.41
CA THR A 847 18.52 16.95 -45.07
C THR A 847 19.82 17.72 -45.18
N ILE A 848 20.56 17.86 -44.11
CA ILE A 848 21.82 18.61 -44.07
C ILE A 848 23.00 17.64 -44.03
N ILE A 849 23.95 17.81 -44.97
CA ILE A 849 25.22 17.09 -44.93
C ILE A 849 26.27 18.01 -44.31
N ILE A 850 26.97 17.50 -43.32
CA ILE A 850 28.12 18.13 -42.67
C ILE A 850 29.36 17.58 -43.33
N ASP A 851 30.15 18.46 -43.95
CA ASP A 851 31.37 18.12 -44.62
C ASP A 851 32.52 19.08 -44.23
N VAL A 852 33.74 18.80 -44.66
CA VAL A 852 34.90 19.63 -44.38
C VAL A 852 35.60 19.98 -45.70
N ILE A 853 35.76 21.29 -45.96
CA ILE A 853 36.50 21.83 -47.10
C ILE A 853 37.51 22.85 -46.56
N ASP A 854 38.80 22.69 -46.89
CA ASP A 854 39.89 23.56 -46.44
C ASP A 854 39.92 23.77 -44.92
N ASP A 855 39.79 22.65 -44.15
CA ASP A 855 39.75 22.61 -42.67
C ASP A 855 38.58 23.41 -42.03
N GLN A 856 37.53 23.73 -42.82
CA GLN A 856 36.32 24.40 -42.33
C GLN A 856 35.09 23.51 -42.51
N PHE A 857 34.18 23.49 -41.52
CA PHE A 857 32.92 22.77 -41.63
C PHE A 857 31.96 23.48 -42.57
N VAL A 858 31.40 22.75 -43.50
CA VAL A 858 30.45 23.24 -44.50
C VAL A 858 29.16 22.45 -44.37
N PHE A 859 28.05 23.16 -44.36
CA PHE A 859 26.72 22.60 -44.22
C PHE A 859 25.96 22.84 -45.52
N TYR A 860 25.53 21.77 -46.19
CA TYR A 860 24.79 21.90 -47.44
C TYR A 860 23.64 20.91 -47.53
N ASN A 861 22.62 21.28 -48.26
CA ASN A 861 21.48 20.42 -48.56
C ASN A 861 21.75 19.69 -49.89
N PRO A 862 21.79 18.37 -49.93
CA PRO A 862 21.92 17.63 -51.19
C PRO A 862 20.60 17.79 -51.97
N LYS A 863 20.52 18.69 -52.90
CA LYS A 863 19.41 18.77 -53.85
C LYS A 863 19.64 17.81 -55.01
#